data_e064ab47e6168e62b48efaae877ed73e
#
_entry.id   e064ab47e6168e62b48efaae877ed73e
#
_cell.length_a   1.000
_cell.length_b   1.000
_cell.length_c   1.000
_cell.angle_alpha   90.00
_cell.angle_beta   90.00
_cell.angle_gamma   90.00
#
_symmetry.space_group_name_H-M   'P 1'
#
loop_
_entity.id
_entity.type
_entity.pdbx_description
1 polymer ?
#
loop_
_entity_poly.entity_id
_entity_poly.type
_entity_poly.pdbx_seq_one_letter_code
_entity_poly.pdbx_strand_id
1 'polypeptide(L)'
;EVRDVHPTHYGRVCPIETPEGPNIGLINSLAIYARLNDYGFLETPYRRVVDGVATSTIDYLSAIEEGKYIIAQANADLDENNRLTQELVSCHEKGEFVLARPADIQYMDVAPSQIVSVAASMIPFLEHDDANRALMGANMQRQAVPCLRPEYPFVGTGMERTVAEDSKTAVQARRGGIVDYVDANRVVIRVNDEESVAGEVGVDIYNLQKFTRSNQSTTINQRPIVMIGDHVAKGDVLADGASTDQGELALGQNMLIAFMPWNGYNYEDSVLISEKVVADDRYTSIHIEELSVVARDTKLGAEEITRDISNLPEQQLNRLDDAGIVFIGAEVEAGDVLVGKVTPKGETQLTPEEKLLRVIFGEKASDVKDTSLRVPSGMSGTVIDVQVFTREGVERDSRAKSIIEDELKRYQRDLDDERRIVETDACARLRRQITGKKVLTAPNGLGAGSVLTTEYLEGLNYQQLFSIVMETEDDQKLIDLTKKALENKVKEFAEAYNLKKDKLTRGDELPPGVLKMVKVYIAERRRLQPGDKMAGRHGNKGVVSKVNPVEDMPYMADGRPMDIVLNPLGVPSRMNIGQVLEVHLGWAAKGLGWRLQELLDSERGKQVKEIRAFLEKVYNMTGKKEDIASLTDDEVIAMVNRIKHGIPFATPVFDGASEEQIKQMLEMAFPDSEVKRLQLTPNREQATLYDGRTGDAFTCPVTVGYMHYLKLHHLVDDKMHARSTGPYSLVTQQPLGGKAQFGGQRFGEMEVWALEAYGAAYTLQEMLTVKSDDVNGRTKMYENIVKGDLSIDAGIPESFNVLVREIRSLGIDIDYEKN
;
A
#
# COMPACT_ATOMS: atom_id res chain seq x y z
N GLU A 1 25.15 3.38 -24.86
CA GLU A 1 26.09 2.77 -23.89
C GLU A 1 25.64 2.94 -22.45
N VAL A 2 25.24 4.15 -22.00
CA VAL A 2 24.81 4.41 -20.61
C VAL A 2 23.58 3.59 -20.19
N ARG A 3 22.73 3.22 -21.13
CA ARG A 3 21.49 2.45 -20.88
C ARG A 3 21.70 0.95 -20.90
N ASP A 4 22.88 0.48 -21.28
CA ASP A 4 23.18 -0.93 -21.39
C ASP A 4 23.53 -1.55 -20.04
N VAL A 5 23.28 -2.85 -19.90
CA VAL A 5 23.72 -3.61 -18.73
C VAL A 5 25.18 -3.95 -18.91
N HIS A 6 26.02 -3.44 -18.01
CA HIS A 6 27.46 -3.67 -18.02
C HIS A 6 27.84 -4.81 -17.05
N PRO A 7 28.86 -5.62 -17.32
CA PRO A 7 29.31 -6.67 -16.39
C PRO A 7 29.67 -6.19 -14.98
N THR A 8 30.07 -4.92 -14.83
CA THR A 8 30.33 -4.30 -13.52
C THR A 8 29.08 -4.07 -12.67
N HIS A 9 27.90 -4.18 -13.26
CA HIS A 9 26.62 -4.08 -12.56
C HIS A 9 26.29 -5.32 -11.72
N TYR A 10 26.99 -6.42 -11.92
CA TYR A 10 26.76 -7.67 -11.21
C TYR A 10 26.82 -7.49 -9.69
N GLY A 11 25.73 -7.83 -9.03
CA GLY A 11 25.56 -7.67 -7.57
C GLY A 11 25.45 -6.23 -7.05
N ARG A 12 25.50 -5.20 -7.92
CA ARG A 12 25.46 -3.77 -7.55
C ARG A 12 24.23 -3.09 -8.02
N VAL A 13 23.84 -3.30 -9.25
CA VAL A 13 22.67 -2.71 -9.89
C VAL A 13 21.81 -3.82 -10.48
N CYS A 14 20.49 -3.78 -10.19
CA CYS A 14 19.57 -4.78 -10.72
C CYS A 14 19.43 -4.61 -12.26
N PRO A 15 19.59 -5.71 -13.03
CA PRO A 15 19.44 -5.66 -14.48
C PRO A 15 17.97 -5.64 -14.95
N ILE A 16 17.03 -5.94 -14.06
CA ILE A 16 15.61 -6.14 -14.38
C ILE A 16 14.77 -4.91 -14.03
N GLU A 17 14.92 -4.35 -12.84
CA GLU A 17 14.11 -3.24 -12.37
C GLU A 17 14.56 -1.91 -12.96
N THR A 18 13.90 -1.47 -14.01
CA THR A 18 14.10 -0.17 -14.65
C THR A 18 12.76 0.31 -15.24
N PRO A 19 12.51 1.62 -15.37
CA PRO A 19 11.30 2.09 -16.03
C PRO A 19 11.18 1.61 -17.49
N GLU A 20 9.96 1.46 -17.95
CA GLU A 20 9.63 1.34 -19.37
C GLU A 20 9.53 2.73 -20.00
N GLY A 21 10.01 2.90 -21.21
CA GLY A 21 9.87 4.13 -21.95
C GLY A 21 11.15 4.96 -22.07
N PRO A 22 11.07 6.30 -22.13
CA PRO A 22 12.22 7.17 -22.41
C PRO A 22 13.38 7.07 -21.41
N ASN A 23 13.07 6.72 -20.17
CA ASN A 23 14.03 6.63 -19.07
C ASN A 23 14.59 5.23 -18.85
N ILE A 24 14.36 4.30 -19.76
CA ILE A 24 14.87 2.93 -19.64
C ILE A 24 16.40 2.91 -19.54
N GLY A 25 16.93 2.16 -18.56
CA GLY A 25 18.36 2.04 -18.31
C GLY A 25 19.02 3.27 -17.66
N LEU A 26 18.33 4.40 -17.54
CA LEU A 26 18.86 5.59 -16.86
C LEU A 26 18.50 5.61 -15.35
N ILE A 27 17.30 5.15 -15.00
CA ILE A 27 16.87 5.03 -13.62
C ILE A 27 16.97 3.56 -13.24
N ASN A 28 17.90 3.23 -12.35
CA ASN A 28 18.20 1.88 -11.93
C ASN A 28 17.98 1.71 -10.43
N SER A 29 17.82 0.47 -10.00
CA SER A 29 17.65 0.09 -8.60
C SER A 29 18.88 -0.61 -8.06
N LEU A 30 19.22 -0.35 -6.81
CA LEU A 30 20.31 -1.00 -6.11
C LEU A 30 20.00 -2.49 -5.89
N ALA A 31 20.99 -3.36 -6.05
CA ALA A 31 20.86 -4.78 -5.70
C ALA A 31 20.74 -4.98 -4.19
N ILE A 32 20.16 -6.10 -3.75
CA ILE A 32 19.78 -6.36 -2.36
C ILE A 32 20.97 -6.18 -1.38
N TYR A 33 22.12 -6.72 -1.70
CA TYR A 33 23.29 -6.73 -0.81
C TYR A 33 24.32 -5.66 -1.12
N ALA A 34 24.09 -4.83 -2.13
CA ALA A 34 25.00 -3.77 -2.49
C ALA A 34 25.02 -2.66 -1.44
N ARG A 35 26.16 -2.08 -1.21
CA ARG A 35 26.37 -0.91 -0.34
C ARG A 35 27.34 0.07 -0.97
N LEU A 36 27.35 1.30 -0.46
CA LEU A 36 28.33 2.33 -0.81
C LEU A 36 29.55 2.24 0.12
N ASN A 37 30.75 2.37 -0.44
CA ASN A 37 31.95 2.56 0.35
C ASN A 37 32.17 4.04 0.69
N ASP A 38 33.24 4.33 1.46
CA ASP A 38 33.58 5.69 1.87
C ASP A 38 33.94 6.61 0.70
N TYR A 39 34.31 6.05 -0.46
CA TYR A 39 34.66 6.78 -1.69
C TYR A 39 33.46 6.96 -2.64
N GLY A 40 32.29 6.43 -2.31
CA GLY A 40 31.09 6.51 -3.14
C GLY A 40 30.96 5.43 -4.22
N PHE A 41 31.81 4.40 -4.22
CA PHE A 41 31.67 3.25 -5.12
C PHE A 41 30.74 2.18 -4.56
N LEU A 42 30.01 1.51 -5.44
CA LEU A 42 29.19 0.37 -5.08
C LEU A 42 30.05 -0.86 -4.85
N GLU A 43 29.78 -1.53 -3.74
CA GLU A 43 30.41 -2.77 -3.35
C GLU A 43 29.39 -3.89 -3.22
N THR A 44 29.80 -5.11 -3.54
CA THR A 44 28.98 -6.32 -3.37
C THR A 44 29.71 -7.33 -2.50
N PRO A 45 29.00 -8.11 -1.65
CA PRO A 45 29.64 -9.09 -0.78
C PRO A 45 30.00 -10.37 -1.53
N TYR A 46 31.14 -10.95 -1.16
CA TYR A 46 31.58 -12.26 -1.59
C TYR A 46 32.12 -13.05 -0.41
N ARG A 47 31.93 -14.37 -0.43
CA ARG A 47 32.53 -15.29 0.53
C ARG A 47 33.94 -15.61 0.11
N ARG A 48 34.91 -15.53 1.01
CA ARG A 48 36.28 -15.91 0.75
C ARG A 48 36.39 -17.45 0.65
N VAL A 49 37.08 -17.93 -0.39
CA VAL A 49 37.36 -19.35 -0.61
C VAL A 49 38.86 -19.54 -0.44
N VAL A 50 39.24 -20.45 0.43
CA VAL A 50 40.63 -20.83 0.69
C VAL A 50 40.79 -22.34 0.42
N ASP A 51 41.69 -22.72 -0.49
CA ASP A 51 41.98 -24.10 -0.86
C ASP A 51 40.71 -24.95 -1.20
N GLY A 52 39.77 -24.35 -1.90
CA GLY A 52 38.53 -25.00 -2.29
C GLY A 52 37.46 -25.11 -1.19
N VAL A 53 37.68 -24.52 -0.04
CA VAL A 53 36.73 -24.47 1.08
C VAL A 53 36.15 -23.05 1.20
N ALA A 54 34.82 -22.91 1.11
CA ALA A 54 34.17 -21.66 1.33
C ALA A 54 34.13 -21.30 2.82
N THR A 55 34.73 -20.18 3.19
CA THR A 55 34.76 -19.71 4.59
C THR A 55 33.55 -18.83 4.90
N SER A 56 33.28 -18.57 6.17
CA SER A 56 32.24 -17.65 6.61
C SER A 56 32.64 -16.16 6.54
N THR A 57 33.88 -15.87 6.16
CA THR A 57 34.38 -14.52 6.00
C THR A 57 33.79 -13.87 4.75
N ILE A 58 33.16 -12.72 4.91
CA ILE A 58 32.54 -11.96 3.84
C ILE A 58 33.36 -10.69 3.60
N ASP A 59 33.80 -10.52 2.37
CA ASP A 59 34.53 -9.31 1.94
C ASP A 59 33.64 -8.56 0.93
N TYR A 60 33.57 -7.25 1.07
CA TYR A 60 32.89 -6.38 0.12
C TYR A 60 33.89 -5.84 -0.90
N LEU A 61 33.65 -6.15 -2.18
CA LEU A 61 34.54 -5.78 -3.27
C LEU A 61 33.92 -4.77 -4.21
N SER A 62 34.67 -3.74 -4.59
CA SER A 62 34.31 -2.84 -5.69
C SER A 62 34.54 -3.53 -7.04
N ALA A 63 34.02 -2.98 -8.13
CA ALA A 63 34.18 -3.54 -9.48
C ALA A 63 35.65 -3.66 -9.92
N ILE A 64 36.51 -2.75 -9.49
CA ILE A 64 37.95 -2.74 -9.79
C ILE A 64 38.65 -3.89 -9.07
N GLU A 65 38.31 -4.12 -7.81
CA GLU A 65 38.88 -5.19 -6.99
C GLU A 65 38.38 -6.56 -7.46
N GLU A 66 37.12 -6.68 -7.80
CA GLU A 66 36.48 -7.88 -8.30
C GLU A 66 37.17 -8.43 -9.56
N GLY A 67 37.60 -7.56 -10.47
CA GLY A 67 38.26 -7.95 -11.70
C GLY A 67 39.64 -8.64 -11.52
N LYS A 68 40.16 -8.70 -10.30
CA LYS A 68 41.42 -9.39 -9.97
C LYS A 68 41.25 -10.83 -9.56
N TYR A 69 40.03 -11.28 -9.29
CA TYR A 69 39.73 -12.55 -8.67
C TYR A 69 38.83 -13.42 -9.54
N ILE A 70 38.92 -14.72 -9.36
CA ILE A 70 38.02 -15.71 -9.92
C ILE A 70 36.94 -15.98 -8.89
N ILE A 71 35.69 -15.76 -9.25
CA ILE A 71 34.57 -15.84 -8.36
C ILE A 71 33.61 -16.93 -8.80
N ALA A 72 33.36 -17.89 -7.92
CA ALA A 72 32.41 -18.98 -8.17
C ALA A 72 30.96 -18.50 -8.02
N GLN A 73 30.04 -19.14 -8.74
CA GLN A 73 28.62 -18.88 -8.58
C GLN A 73 28.07 -19.48 -7.26
N ALA A 74 27.04 -18.89 -6.72
CA ALA A 74 26.43 -19.31 -5.45
C ALA A 74 25.78 -20.71 -5.52
N ASN A 75 25.40 -21.20 -6.70
CA ASN A 75 24.79 -22.50 -6.92
C ASN A 75 25.81 -23.65 -7.07
N ALA A 76 27.10 -23.42 -6.84
CA ALA A 76 28.10 -24.44 -6.84
C ALA A 76 27.84 -25.47 -5.72
N ASP A 77 28.03 -26.75 -6.01
CA ASP A 77 27.82 -27.82 -5.05
C ASP A 77 28.88 -27.77 -3.92
N LEU A 78 28.42 -27.72 -2.69
CA LEU A 78 29.23 -27.77 -1.48
C LEU A 78 28.92 -29.03 -0.69
N ASP A 79 29.92 -29.60 -0.05
CA ASP A 79 29.71 -30.67 0.91
C ASP A 79 29.40 -30.15 2.33
N GLU A 80 29.23 -31.02 3.30
CA GLU A 80 28.93 -30.66 4.69
C GLU A 80 30.00 -29.76 5.33
N ASN A 81 31.22 -29.81 4.83
CA ASN A 81 32.34 -28.99 5.29
C ASN A 81 32.55 -27.72 4.46
N ASN A 82 31.59 -27.35 3.61
CA ASN A 82 31.66 -26.20 2.69
C ASN A 82 32.80 -26.32 1.65
N ARG A 83 33.17 -27.52 1.28
CA ARG A 83 34.17 -27.79 0.24
C ARG A 83 33.52 -27.91 -1.12
N LEU A 84 34.10 -27.31 -2.14
CA LEU A 84 33.64 -27.47 -3.53
C LEU A 84 33.88 -28.90 -4.00
N THR A 85 32.81 -29.56 -4.45
CA THR A 85 32.86 -31.02 -4.82
C THR A 85 33.09 -31.26 -6.30
N GLN A 86 32.82 -30.28 -7.15
CA GLN A 86 32.96 -30.40 -8.61
C GLN A 86 34.42 -30.25 -9.03
N GLU A 87 34.84 -30.97 -10.07
CA GLU A 87 36.17 -30.80 -10.64
C GLU A 87 36.36 -29.45 -11.32
N LEU A 88 35.33 -28.98 -12.04
CA LEU A 88 35.29 -27.69 -12.69
C LEU A 88 34.04 -26.95 -12.23
N VAL A 89 34.22 -25.82 -11.63
CA VAL A 89 33.15 -24.95 -11.11
C VAL A 89 32.92 -23.80 -12.06
N SER A 90 31.66 -23.47 -12.32
CA SER A 90 31.30 -22.29 -13.09
C SER A 90 31.64 -21.02 -12.31
N CYS A 91 32.49 -20.19 -12.88
CA CYS A 91 33.00 -18.96 -12.29
C CYS A 91 32.85 -17.80 -13.26
N HIS A 92 33.04 -16.59 -12.76
CA HIS A 92 33.25 -15.43 -13.62
C HIS A 92 34.58 -14.75 -13.28
N GLU A 93 35.25 -14.31 -14.31
CA GLU A 93 36.48 -13.51 -14.24
C GLU A 93 36.41 -12.37 -15.25
N LYS A 94 36.59 -11.14 -14.78
CA LYS A 94 36.56 -9.91 -15.61
C LYS A 94 35.31 -9.76 -16.51
N GLY A 95 34.16 -10.25 -16.04
CA GLY A 95 32.90 -10.19 -16.76
C GLY A 95 32.65 -11.33 -17.75
N GLU A 96 33.56 -12.30 -17.85
CA GLU A 96 33.42 -13.51 -18.66
C GLU A 96 33.15 -14.72 -17.79
N PHE A 97 32.34 -15.66 -18.29
CA PHE A 97 32.08 -16.93 -17.62
C PHE A 97 33.20 -17.91 -17.98
N VAL A 98 33.86 -18.47 -16.97
CA VAL A 98 34.95 -19.44 -17.10
C VAL A 98 34.69 -20.65 -16.21
N LEU A 99 35.26 -21.77 -16.56
CA LEU A 99 35.34 -22.96 -15.70
C LEU A 99 36.69 -22.99 -15.01
N ALA A 100 36.71 -23.03 -13.70
CA ALA A 100 37.92 -23.06 -12.91
C ALA A 100 37.97 -24.26 -11.95
N ARG A 101 39.18 -24.68 -11.58
CA ARG A 101 39.38 -25.72 -10.56
C ARG A 101 39.11 -25.12 -9.17
N PRO A 102 38.61 -25.90 -8.19
CA PRO A 102 38.37 -25.41 -6.84
C PRO A 102 39.59 -24.73 -6.18
N ALA A 103 40.80 -25.16 -6.50
CA ALA A 103 42.05 -24.58 -5.97
C ALA A 103 42.33 -23.16 -6.49
N ASP A 104 41.84 -22.83 -7.67
CA ASP A 104 42.08 -21.52 -8.32
C ASP A 104 41.02 -20.46 -7.94
N ILE A 105 39.94 -20.86 -7.26
CA ILE A 105 38.82 -19.98 -6.87
C ILE A 105 39.21 -19.22 -5.60
N GLN A 106 39.01 -17.89 -5.61
CA GLN A 106 39.35 -17.02 -4.50
C GLN A 106 38.11 -16.52 -3.73
N TYR A 107 36.99 -16.35 -4.42
CA TYR A 107 35.72 -15.90 -3.84
C TYR A 107 34.54 -16.71 -4.40
N MET A 108 33.44 -16.65 -3.69
CA MET A 108 32.17 -17.23 -4.07
C MET A 108 31.05 -16.27 -3.77
N ASP A 109 30.00 -16.23 -4.61
CA ASP A 109 28.82 -15.45 -4.37
C ASP A 109 28.13 -15.86 -3.06
N VAL A 110 27.55 -14.90 -2.35
CA VAL A 110 26.85 -15.13 -1.08
C VAL A 110 25.51 -15.83 -1.31
N ALA A 111 24.74 -15.34 -2.28
CA ALA A 111 23.44 -15.89 -2.61
C ALA A 111 23.12 -15.70 -4.10
N PRO A 112 22.31 -16.58 -4.71
CA PRO A 112 21.90 -16.41 -6.10
C PRO A 112 21.08 -15.14 -6.35
N SER A 113 20.30 -14.71 -5.36
CA SER A 113 19.46 -13.49 -5.42
C SER A 113 20.26 -12.18 -5.32
N GLN A 114 21.56 -12.25 -5.15
CA GLN A 114 22.45 -11.10 -4.98
C GLN A 114 22.39 -10.10 -6.14
N ILE A 115 22.03 -10.53 -7.34
CA ILE A 115 22.05 -9.70 -8.55
C ILE A 115 20.80 -8.86 -8.74
N VAL A 116 19.70 -9.14 -8.04
CA VAL A 116 18.40 -8.49 -8.24
C VAL A 116 18.10 -7.47 -7.14
N SER A 117 17.21 -6.54 -7.46
CA SER A 117 16.68 -5.58 -6.51
C SER A 117 15.64 -6.20 -5.58
N VAL A 118 15.17 -5.45 -4.59
CA VAL A 118 14.16 -5.90 -3.63
C VAL A 118 12.85 -6.27 -4.32
N ALA A 119 12.34 -5.46 -5.24
CA ALA A 119 11.09 -5.76 -5.95
C ALA A 119 11.23 -7.02 -6.82
N ALA A 120 12.32 -7.16 -7.57
CA ALA A 120 12.56 -8.34 -8.38
C ALA A 120 12.78 -9.61 -7.53
N SER A 121 13.34 -9.48 -6.34
CA SER A 121 13.55 -10.60 -5.42
C SER A 121 12.26 -11.16 -4.80
N MET A 122 11.16 -10.46 -4.89
CA MET A 122 9.84 -10.92 -4.41
C MET A 122 9.02 -11.66 -5.47
N ILE A 123 9.53 -11.81 -6.69
CA ILE A 123 8.85 -12.55 -7.76
C ILE A 123 9.22 -14.04 -7.63
N PRO A 124 8.28 -14.93 -7.30
CA PRO A 124 8.56 -16.37 -7.27
C PRO A 124 8.79 -16.90 -8.68
N PHE A 125 9.66 -17.87 -8.83
CA PHE A 125 10.02 -18.47 -10.14
C PHE A 125 10.49 -17.44 -11.19
N LEU A 126 11.23 -16.41 -10.75
CA LEU A 126 11.76 -15.37 -11.64
C LEU A 126 12.66 -15.96 -12.75
N GLU A 127 13.39 -17.03 -12.44
CA GLU A 127 14.27 -17.75 -13.37
C GLU A 127 13.52 -18.37 -14.56
N HIS A 128 12.22 -18.54 -14.45
CA HIS A 128 11.36 -19.10 -15.52
C HIS A 128 10.62 -18.03 -16.32
N ASP A 129 10.81 -16.77 -15.99
CA ASP A 129 10.19 -15.64 -16.68
C ASP A 129 11.17 -14.97 -17.64
N ASP A 130 10.66 -14.49 -18.78
CA ASP A 130 11.42 -13.63 -19.66
C ASP A 130 11.76 -12.30 -18.97
N ALA A 131 12.96 -11.76 -19.24
CA ALA A 131 13.42 -10.52 -18.61
C ALA A 131 12.48 -9.32 -18.83
N ASN A 132 11.87 -9.21 -20.01
CA ASN A 132 10.90 -8.13 -20.30
C ASN A 132 9.67 -8.21 -19.39
N ARG A 133 9.18 -9.43 -19.16
CA ARG A 133 8.00 -9.64 -18.28
C ARG A 133 8.36 -9.50 -16.81
N ALA A 134 9.53 -9.94 -16.40
CA ALA A 134 10.05 -9.71 -15.05
C ALA A 134 10.18 -8.22 -14.73
N LEU A 135 10.65 -7.41 -15.68
CA LEU A 135 10.69 -5.96 -15.57
C LEU A 135 9.30 -5.36 -15.32
N MET A 136 8.32 -5.77 -16.11
CA MET A 136 6.93 -5.34 -15.93
C MET A 136 6.36 -5.76 -14.58
N GLY A 137 6.61 -7.00 -14.18
CA GLY A 137 6.19 -7.54 -12.88
C GLY A 137 6.80 -6.79 -11.69
N ALA A 138 8.10 -6.51 -11.73
CA ALA A 138 8.78 -5.72 -10.70
C ALA A 138 8.22 -4.30 -10.58
N ASN A 139 7.98 -3.65 -11.72
CA ASN A 139 7.39 -2.31 -11.74
C ASN A 139 5.94 -2.28 -11.23
N MET A 140 5.14 -3.29 -11.57
CA MET A 140 3.73 -3.35 -11.16
C MET A 140 3.57 -3.69 -9.67
N GLN A 141 4.46 -4.45 -9.05
CA GLN A 141 4.45 -4.65 -7.59
C GLN A 141 4.52 -3.33 -6.82
N ARG A 142 5.23 -2.34 -7.32
CA ARG A 142 5.33 -1.01 -6.71
C ARG A 142 4.06 -0.17 -6.85
N GLN A 143 3.13 -0.56 -7.72
CA GLN A 143 1.86 0.13 -7.96
C GLN A 143 0.66 -0.55 -7.29
N ALA A 144 0.88 -1.56 -6.47
CA ALA A 144 -0.18 -2.29 -5.81
C ALA A 144 -0.91 -1.42 -4.79
N VAL A 145 -2.24 -1.48 -4.79
CA VAL A 145 -3.10 -0.77 -3.83
C VAL A 145 -3.27 -1.63 -2.58
N PRO A 146 -3.10 -1.07 -1.38
CA PRO A 146 -3.42 -1.77 -0.14
C PRO A 146 -4.89 -2.17 -0.09
N CYS A 147 -5.15 -3.46 0.09
CA CYS A 147 -6.51 -3.97 0.26
C CYS A 147 -6.99 -3.77 1.71
N LEU A 148 -8.31 -3.75 1.89
CA LEU A 148 -8.92 -3.63 3.22
C LEU A 148 -8.49 -4.78 4.15
N ARG A 149 -8.41 -6.00 3.60
CA ARG A 149 -7.91 -7.20 4.29
C ARG A 149 -6.82 -7.82 3.44
N PRO A 150 -5.56 -7.49 3.67
CA PRO A 150 -4.45 -8.11 2.95
C PRO A 150 -4.35 -9.60 3.31
N GLU A 151 -3.86 -10.40 2.38
CA GLU A 151 -3.62 -11.83 2.55
C GLU A 151 -2.19 -12.16 2.13
N TYR A 152 -1.45 -12.87 2.95
CA TYR A 152 -0.09 -13.28 2.61
C TYR A 152 -0.07 -14.18 1.38
N PRO A 153 0.94 -14.09 0.50
CA PRO A 153 1.02 -14.94 -0.68
C PRO A 153 1.29 -16.39 -0.27
N PHE A 154 0.57 -17.34 -0.88
CA PHE A 154 0.82 -18.77 -0.65
C PHE A 154 2.18 -19.19 -1.22
N VAL A 155 2.59 -18.58 -2.31
CA VAL A 155 3.89 -18.79 -2.92
C VAL A 155 4.68 -17.49 -2.84
N GLY A 156 5.68 -17.45 -2.00
CA GLY A 156 6.57 -16.31 -1.80
C GLY A 156 8.02 -16.66 -2.01
N THR A 157 8.91 -15.72 -1.79
CA THR A 157 10.37 -15.90 -1.95
C THR A 157 11.12 -15.86 -0.63
N GLY A 158 10.44 -15.64 0.49
CA GLY A 158 11.05 -15.47 1.82
C GLY A 158 11.53 -14.04 2.10
N MET A 159 11.53 -13.16 1.11
CA MET A 159 11.91 -11.74 1.29
C MET A 159 10.78 -10.89 1.87
N GLU A 160 9.55 -11.33 1.78
CA GLU A 160 8.36 -10.57 2.20
C GLU A 160 8.44 -10.16 3.67
N ARG A 161 8.87 -11.06 4.52
CA ARG A 161 9.02 -10.79 5.95
C ARG A 161 10.08 -9.72 6.22
N THR A 162 11.24 -9.86 5.61
CA THR A 162 12.35 -8.89 5.75
C THR A 162 11.95 -7.51 5.23
N VAL A 163 11.24 -7.46 4.10
CA VAL A 163 10.74 -6.20 3.52
C VAL A 163 9.74 -5.53 4.45
N ALA A 164 8.79 -6.29 5.00
CA ALA A 164 7.80 -5.76 5.94
C ALA A 164 8.44 -5.22 7.23
N GLU A 165 9.44 -5.91 7.75
CA GLU A 165 10.17 -5.50 8.96
C GLU A 165 11.03 -4.25 8.71
N ASP A 166 11.77 -4.20 7.62
CA ASP A 166 12.70 -3.11 7.32
C ASP A 166 11.98 -1.83 6.84
N SER A 167 10.83 -1.97 6.20
CA SER A 167 10.00 -0.83 5.79
C SER A 167 9.34 -0.08 6.94
N LYS A 168 9.35 -0.65 8.15
CA LYS A 168 8.70 -0.08 9.35
C LYS A 168 7.18 0.11 9.21
N THR A 169 6.53 -0.53 8.26
CA THR A 169 5.08 -0.54 8.13
C THR A 169 4.42 -1.36 9.23
N ALA A 170 5.04 -2.45 9.63
CA ALA A 170 4.63 -3.26 10.77
C ALA A 170 5.28 -2.73 12.06
N VAL A 171 4.55 -2.74 13.15
CA VAL A 171 5.06 -2.36 14.48
C VAL A 171 5.79 -3.54 15.08
N GLN A 172 7.05 -3.34 15.47
CA GLN A 172 7.91 -4.35 16.09
C GLN A 172 8.17 -4.04 17.55
N ALA A 173 8.35 -5.08 18.36
CA ALA A 173 8.73 -4.94 19.76
C ALA A 173 10.16 -4.40 19.90
N ARG A 174 10.32 -3.30 20.62
CA ARG A 174 11.64 -2.72 20.96
C ARG A 174 12.40 -3.57 21.97
N ARG A 175 11.67 -4.13 22.92
CA ARG A 175 12.18 -5.00 23.98
C ARG A 175 11.22 -6.18 24.17
N GLY A 176 11.75 -7.31 24.59
CA GLY A 176 10.93 -8.49 24.90
C GLY A 176 10.10 -8.30 26.15
N GLY A 177 8.96 -8.95 26.22
CA GLY A 177 8.08 -8.89 27.38
C GLY A 177 6.80 -9.68 27.21
N ILE A 178 5.83 -9.34 28.05
CA ILE A 178 4.48 -9.91 28.03
C ILE A 178 3.50 -8.82 27.63
N VAL A 179 2.60 -9.14 26.71
CA VAL A 179 1.54 -8.23 26.30
C VAL A 179 0.55 -8.05 27.44
N ASP A 180 0.47 -6.86 27.99
CA ASP A 180 -0.39 -6.53 29.13
C ASP A 180 -1.77 -6.02 28.69
N TYR A 181 -1.80 -5.20 27.64
CA TYR A 181 -3.03 -4.62 27.11
C TYR A 181 -2.96 -4.46 25.59
N VAL A 182 -4.06 -4.75 24.92
CA VAL A 182 -4.22 -4.58 23.48
C VAL A 182 -5.54 -3.90 23.19
N ASP A 183 -5.47 -2.85 22.41
CA ASP A 183 -6.61 -2.11 21.89
C ASP A 183 -6.36 -1.79 20.41
N ALA A 184 -7.37 -1.37 19.69
CA ALA A 184 -7.24 -0.94 18.29
C ALA A 184 -6.24 0.21 18.10
N ASN A 185 -6.08 1.07 19.11
CA ASN A 185 -5.19 2.24 19.06
C ASN A 185 -3.85 2.03 19.76
N ARG A 186 -3.71 1.02 20.60
CA ARG A 186 -2.57 0.90 21.51
C ARG A 186 -2.26 -0.54 21.85
N VAL A 187 -0.98 -0.84 21.91
CA VAL A 187 -0.45 -2.10 22.46
C VAL A 187 0.52 -1.75 23.59
N VAL A 188 0.34 -2.37 24.75
CA VAL A 188 1.18 -2.17 25.92
C VAL A 188 1.92 -3.45 26.24
N ILE A 189 3.24 -3.40 26.31
CA ILE A 189 4.09 -4.52 26.65
C ILE A 189 4.78 -4.24 27.97
N ARG A 190 4.63 -5.16 28.93
CA ARG A 190 5.41 -5.18 30.15
C ARG A 190 6.73 -5.87 29.86
N VAL A 191 7.81 -5.08 29.90
CA VAL A 191 9.16 -5.54 29.55
C VAL A 191 9.67 -6.56 30.57
N ASN A 192 10.40 -7.57 30.12
CA ASN A 192 11.07 -8.53 30.99
C ASN A 192 12.07 -7.85 31.91
N ASP A 193 12.20 -8.34 33.16
CA ASP A 193 13.11 -7.78 34.16
C ASP A 193 14.58 -7.82 33.68
N GLU A 194 14.95 -8.80 32.86
CA GLU A 194 16.31 -8.95 32.33
C GLU A 194 16.67 -7.88 31.28
N GLU A 195 15.71 -7.41 30.51
CA GLU A 195 15.90 -6.39 29.44
C GLU A 195 15.63 -4.97 29.94
N SER A 196 15.18 -4.83 31.15
CA SER A 196 14.87 -3.56 31.79
C SER A 196 16.09 -2.98 32.46
N VAL A 197 16.42 -1.73 32.16
CA VAL A 197 17.51 -0.98 32.81
C VAL A 197 17.00 -0.27 34.05
N ALA A 198 17.80 -0.28 35.12
CA ALA A 198 17.45 0.45 36.32
C ALA A 198 17.36 1.97 36.06
N GLY A 199 16.22 2.56 36.42
CA GLY A 199 15.93 3.97 36.15
C GLY A 199 15.15 4.24 34.84
N GLU A 200 14.78 3.20 34.08
CA GLU A 200 13.85 3.28 32.94
C GLU A 200 12.47 2.74 33.32
N VAL A 201 11.48 3.17 32.54
CA VAL A 201 10.12 2.67 32.68
C VAL A 201 10.05 1.24 32.18
N GLY A 202 9.42 0.33 32.95
CA GLY A 202 9.31 -1.08 32.61
C GLY A 202 8.17 -1.44 31.65
N VAL A 203 7.59 -0.47 30.98
CA VAL A 203 6.50 -0.63 30.03
C VAL A 203 6.81 0.06 28.73
N ASP A 204 6.58 -0.63 27.61
CA ASP A 204 6.61 -0.04 26.28
C ASP A 204 5.19 0.14 25.77
N ILE A 205 4.85 1.36 25.38
CA ILE A 205 3.56 1.72 24.81
C ILE A 205 3.73 1.96 23.30
N TYR A 206 2.94 1.26 22.49
CA TYR A 206 2.93 1.39 21.05
C TYR A 206 1.60 1.97 20.59
N ASN A 207 1.62 3.20 20.11
CA ASN A 207 0.45 3.85 19.55
C ASN A 207 0.36 3.47 18.07
N LEU A 208 -0.80 2.96 17.64
CA LEU A 208 -1.05 2.51 16.28
C LEU A 208 -1.62 3.63 15.43
N GLN A 209 -1.15 3.73 14.19
CA GLN A 209 -1.72 4.64 13.20
C GLN A 209 -3.04 4.08 12.66
N LYS A 210 -4.09 4.88 12.69
CA LYS A 210 -5.42 4.48 12.24
C LYS A 210 -5.88 5.36 11.09
N PHE A 211 -6.12 4.75 9.91
CA PHE A 211 -6.73 5.39 8.74
C PHE A 211 -6.13 6.75 8.36
N THR A 212 -4.81 6.85 8.35
CA THR A 212 -4.10 8.04 7.90
C THR A 212 -3.91 8.01 6.38
N ARG A 213 -3.89 9.19 5.76
CA ARG A 213 -3.67 9.34 4.33
C ARG A 213 -2.21 9.11 3.98
N SER A 214 -1.95 8.30 2.96
CA SER A 214 -0.62 8.16 2.34
C SER A 214 -0.41 9.23 1.25
N ASN A 215 0.82 9.35 0.73
CA ASN A 215 1.14 10.27 -0.36
C ASN A 215 0.37 9.98 -1.67
N GLN A 216 -0.06 8.74 -1.88
CA GLN A 216 -0.86 8.32 -3.03
C GLN A 216 -2.36 8.28 -2.75
N SER A 217 -2.83 8.94 -1.70
CA SER A 217 -4.24 8.96 -1.28
C SER A 217 -4.80 7.59 -0.86
N THR A 218 -3.94 6.64 -0.57
CA THR A 218 -4.33 5.35 0.01
C THR A 218 -4.34 5.41 1.54
N THR A 219 -4.88 4.40 2.18
CA THR A 219 -5.02 4.35 3.63
C THR A 219 -3.86 3.63 4.29
N ILE A 220 -3.30 4.21 5.34
CA ILE A 220 -2.38 3.56 6.26
C ILE A 220 -3.17 3.23 7.53
N ASN A 221 -3.27 1.93 7.85
CA ASN A 221 -3.97 1.44 9.02
C ASN A 221 -3.17 0.31 9.65
N GLN A 222 -2.94 0.39 10.96
CA GLN A 222 -2.23 -0.64 11.71
C GLN A 222 -3.21 -1.42 12.58
N ARG A 223 -3.11 -2.75 12.55
CA ARG A 223 -3.97 -3.66 13.32
C ARG A 223 -3.12 -4.55 14.20
N PRO A 224 -3.41 -4.67 15.51
CA PRO A 224 -2.68 -5.58 16.39
C PRO A 224 -2.95 -7.04 16.01
N ILE A 225 -1.91 -7.86 16.08
CA ILE A 225 -1.97 -9.31 15.83
C ILE A 225 -1.73 -10.13 17.10
N VAL A 226 -1.29 -9.48 18.18
CA VAL A 226 -1.02 -10.12 19.47
C VAL A 226 -2.24 -10.06 20.39
N MET A 227 -2.33 -11.01 21.32
CA MET A 227 -3.36 -11.06 22.33
C MET A 227 -2.76 -10.79 23.71
N ILE A 228 -3.63 -10.42 24.67
CA ILE A 228 -3.23 -10.20 26.05
C ILE A 228 -2.66 -11.51 26.62
N GLY A 229 -1.47 -11.40 27.23
CA GLY A 229 -0.76 -12.54 27.82
C GLY A 229 0.26 -13.21 26.93
N ASP A 230 0.35 -12.82 25.65
CA ASP A 230 1.36 -13.36 24.73
C ASP A 230 2.77 -12.93 25.16
N HIS A 231 3.72 -13.86 25.06
CA HIS A 231 5.13 -13.58 25.21
C HIS A 231 5.72 -13.14 23.87
N VAL A 232 6.39 -11.99 23.87
CA VAL A 232 7.06 -11.44 22.69
C VAL A 232 8.54 -11.25 22.97
N ALA A 233 9.35 -11.50 21.95
CA ALA A 233 10.79 -11.22 21.97
C ALA A 233 11.06 -9.89 21.27
N LYS A 234 12.26 -9.35 21.45
CA LYS A 234 12.71 -8.18 20.71
C LYS A 234 12.67 -8.44 19.20
N GLY A 235 12.06 -7.55 18.45
CA GLY A 235 11.92 -7.65 17.00
C GLY A 235 10.67 -8.39 16.50
N ASP A 236 9.87 -8.99 17.39
CA ASP A 236 8.60 -9.61 17.00
C ASP A 236 7.59 -8.57 16.53
N VAL A 237 6.79 -8.94 15.53
CA VAL A 237 5.75 -8.06 15.00
C VAL A 237 4.56 -8.03 15.97
N LEU A 238 4.16 -6.83 16.35
CA LEU A 238 3.04 -6.58 17.24
C LEU A 238 1.76 -6.20 16.51
N ALA A 239 1.89 -5.47 15.41
CA ALA A 239 0.78 -5.00 14.62
C ALA A 239 1.14 -4.99 13.13
N ASP A 240 0.19 -5.40 12.31
CA ASP A 240 0.30 -5.36 10.85
C ASP A 240 -0.01 -3.96 10.32
N GLY A 241 0.80 -3.49 9.39
CA GLY A 241 0.58 -2.23 8.67
C GLY A 241 -0.25 -2.38 7.41
N ALA A 242 -0.18 -1.36 6.55
CA ALA A 242 -0.77 -1.42 5.22
C ALA A 242 -0.09 -2.49 4.36
N SER A 243 -0.86 -3.26 3.62
CA SER A 243 -0.36 -4.37 2.79
C SER A 243 0.54 -5.36 3.55
N THR A 244 0.23 -5.63 4.79
CA THR A 244 0.97 -6.57 5.64
C THR A 244 0.00 -7.54 6.29
N ASP A 245 0.36 -8.83 6.31
CA ASP A 245 -0.40 -9.88 6.97
C ASP A 245 0.56 -10.75 7.79
N GLN A 246 0.32 -10.87 9.10
CA GLN A 246 1.13 -11.62 10.06
C GLN A 246 2.64 -11.30 10.00
N GLY A 247 2.97 -10.05 9.73
CA GLY A 247 4.35 -9.58 9.61
C GLY A 247 5.00 -9.84 8.25
N GLU A 248 4.26 -10.36 7.29
CA GLU A 248 4.71 -10.57 5.91
C GLU A 248 4.05 -9.59 4.96
N LEU A 249 4.78 -9.18 3.93
CA LEU A 249 4.25 -8.30 2.89
C LEU A 249 3.16 -9.02 2.10
N ALA A 250 1.98 -8.42 2.04
CA ALA A 250 0.80 -8.93 1.35
C ALA A 250 0.24 -7.85 0.42
N LEU A 251 0.71 -7.83 -0.84
CA LEU A 251 0.36 -6.81 -1.81
C LEU A 251 -1.00 -7.04 -2.49
N GLY A 252 -1.57 -8.22 -2.36
CA GLY A 252 -2.81 -8.60 -3.02
C GLY A 252 -3.54 -9.72 -2.32
N GLN A 253 -4.26 -10.52 -3.10
CA GLN A 253 -5.08 -11.63 -2.63
C GLN A 253 -4.74 -12.91 -3.40
N ASN A 254 -4.88 -14.06 -2.75
CA ASN A 254 -4.77 -15.35 -3.41
C ASN A 254 -6.11 -15.75 -4.02
N MET A 255 -6.17 -15.85 -5.34
CA MET A 255 -7.38 -16.15 -6.08
C MET A 255 -7.32 -17.51 -6.73
N LEU A 256 -8.45 -18.22 -6.71
CA LEU A 256 -8.63 -19.46 -7.47
C LEU A 256 -8.80 -19.14 -8.95
N ILE A 257 -7.80 -19.47 -9.74
CA ILE A 257 -7.70 -19.11 -11.16
C ILE A 257 -7.87 -20.35 -12.03
N ALA A 258 -8.61 -20.21 -13.12
CA ALA A 258 -8.67 -21.16 -14.20
C ALA A 258 -8.12 -20.53 -15.49
N PHE A 259 -7.27 -21.25 -16.20
CA PHE A 259 -6.76 -20.84 -17.51
C PHE A 259 -7.63 -21.45 -18.61
N MET A 260 -8.62 -20.73 -19.03
CA MET A 260 -9.52 -21.12 -20.12
C MET A 260 -10.13 -19.91 -20.81
N PRO A 261 -10.41 -19.96 -22.11
CA PRO A 261 -11.21 -18.93 -22.77
C PRO A 261 -12.65 -19.01 -22.29
N TRP A 262 -13.29 -17.86 -22.05
CA TRP A 262 -14.68 -17.81 -21.62
C TRP A 262 -15.45 -16.72 -22.36
N ASN A 263 -16.23 -17.09 -23.37
CA ASN A 263 -17.14 -16.22 -24.15
C ASN A 263 -16.54 -14.89 -24.61
N GLY A 264 -15.25 -14.81 -24.81
CA GLY A 264 -14.55 -13.58 -25.20
C GLY A 264 -14.40 -12.51 -24.12
N TYR A 265 -14.89 -12.75 -22.90
CA TYR A 265 -14.74 -11.78 -21.79
C TYR A 265 -13.33 -11.75 -21.20
N ASN A 266 -12.47 -12.66 -21.54
CA ASN A 266 -11.06 -12.67 -21.19
C ASN A 266 -10.13 -12.57 -22.41
N TYR A 267 -10.64 -12.06 -23.54
CA TYR A 267 -9.86 -11.84 -24.76
C TYR A 267 -8.86 -10.70 -24.58
N GLU A 268 -7.63 -10.87 -25.08
CA GLU A 268 -6.55 -9.86 -25.06
C GLU A 268 -6.34 -9.21 -23.69
N ASP A 269 -5.88 -9.99 -22.71
CA ASP A 269 -5.59 -9.51 -21.36
C ASP A 269 -6.78 -9.00 -20.54
N SER A 270 -7.99 -9.27 -20.98
CA SER A 270 -9.17 -9.06 -20.15
C SER A 270 -9.26 -10.12 -19.06
N VAL A 271 -9.80 -9.75 -17.94
CA VAL A 271 -9.96 -10.61 -16.76
C VAL A 271 -11.44 -10.75 -16.44
N LEU A 272 -11.91 -11.98 -16.35
CA LEU A 272 -13.26 -12.29 -15.86
C LEU A 272 -13.19 -12.56 -14.37
N ILE A 273 -13.99 -11.84 -13.59
CA ILE A 273 -14.02 -11.93 -12.14
C ILE A 273 -15.40 -12.36 -11.67
N SER A 274 -15.42 -13.21 -10.62
CA SER A 274 -16.64 -13.60 -9.96
C SER A 274 -17.19 -12.47 -9.08
N GLU A 275 -18.51 -12.33 -9.05
CA GLU A 275 -19.19 -11.40 -8.13
C GLU A 275 -18.89 -11.71 -6.65
N LYS A 276 -18.61 -12.96 -6.31
CA LYS A 276 -18.21 -13.36 -4.95
C LYS A 276 -16.97 -12.62 -4.47
N VAL A 277 -15.99 -12.41 -5.34
CA VAL A 277 -14.75 -11.66 -5.01
C VAL A 277 -15.09 -10.24 -4.58
N VAL A 278 -16.01 -9.60 -5.26
CA VAL A 278 -16.46 -8.24 -4.94
C VAL A 278 -17.34 -8.22 -3.68
N ALA A 279 -18.24 -9.20 -3.54
CA ALA A 279 -19.14 -9.30 -2.39
C ALA A 279 -18.39 -9.55 -1.06
N ASP A 280 -17.32 -10.35 -1.11
CA ASP A 280 -16.47 -10.64 0.05
C ASP A 280 -15.44 -9.52 0.36
N ASP A 281 -15.50 -8.40 -0.33
CA ASP A 281 -14.59 -7.26 -0.19
C ASP A 281 -13.10 -7.63 -0.32
N ARG A 282 -12.76 -8.58 -1.21
CA ARG A 282 -11.39 -9.07 -1.36
C ARG A 282 -10.45 -7.99 -1.86
N TYR A 283 -10.88 -7.18 -2.83
CA TYR A 283 -10.09 -6.09 -3.42
C TYR A 283 -10.64 -4.69 -3.10
N THR A 284 -11.46 -4.58 -2.08
CA THR A 284 -11.95 -3.28 -1.63
C THR A 284 -10.83 -2.48 -1.01
N SER A 285 -10.68 -1.24 -1.42
CA SER A 285 -9.67 -0.31 -0.91
C SER A 285 -10.32 0.97 -0.43
N ILE A 286 -9.70 1.61 0.56
CA ILE A 286 -10.14 2.91 1.09
C ILE A 286 -9.17 3.95 0.57
N HIS A 287 -9.70 4.99 -0.05
CA HIS A 287 -8.94 6.13 -0.54
C HIS A 287 -9.35 7.38 0.22
N ILE A 288 -8.37 8.15 0.67
CA ILE A 288 -8.58 9.41 1.39
C ILE A 288 -8.02 10.53 0.54
N GLU A 289 -8.92 11.39 0.04
CA GLU A 289 -8.55 12.55 -0.75
C GLU A 289 -8.49 13.81 0.13
N GLU A 290 -7.47 14.63 -0.10
CA GLU A 290 -7.31 15.91 0.54
C GLU A 290 -7.72 17.02 -0.42
N LEU A 291 -8.69 17.84 0.00
CA LEU A 291 -9.10 19.03 -0.72
C LEU A 291 -8.77 20.24 0.14
N SER A 292 -8.14 21.24 -0.43
CA SER A 292 -7.74 22.45 0.28
C SER A 292 -8.30 23.70 -0.37
N VAL A 293 -8.64 24.68 0.46
CA VAL A 293 -9.03 26.02 0.04
C VAL A 293 -8.24 27.05 0.85
N VAL A 294 -7.85 28.12 0.19
CA VAL A 294 -7.04 29.19 0.77
C VAL A 294 -7.82 30.51 0.65
N ALA A 295 -7.96 31.22 1.77
CA ALA A 295 -8.45 32.59 1.78
C ALA A 295 -7.27 33.54 1.72
N ARG A 296 -7.19 34.34 0.66
CA ARG A 296 -6.10 35.28 0.42
C ARG A 296 -6.54 36.73 0.68
N ASP A 297 -5.58 37.57 1.01
CA ASP A 297 -5.80 39.02 1.02
C ASP A 297 -5.61 39.56 -0.40
N THR A 298 -6.66 40.16 -0.96
CA THR A 298 -6.64 40.72 -2.30
C THR A 298 -6.66 42.26 -2.21
N LYS A 299 -6.26 42.91 -3.32
CA LYS A 299 -6.30 44.40 -3.42
C LYS A 299 -7.68 45.00 -3.21
N LEU A 300 -8.73 44.23 -3.45
CA LEU A 300 -10.13 44.64 -3.33
C LEU A 300 -10.74 44.33 -1.96
N GLY A 301 -10.02 43.69 -1.10
CA GLY A 301 -10.42 43.20 0.20
C GLY A 301 -10.02 41.76 0.47
N ALA A 302 -10.15 41.30 1.68
CA ALA A 302 -9.85 39.96 2.08
C ALA A 302 -10.94 38.96 1.60
N GLU A 303 -10.55 37.81 1.12
CA GLU A 303 -11.46 36.69 0.90
C GLU A 303 -11.97 36.15 2.25
N GLU A 304 -13.24 35.82 2.32
CA GLU A 304 -13.87 35.36 3.57
C GLU A 304 -14.43 33.95 3.40
N ILE A 305 -14.22 33.13 4.41
CA ILE A 305 -14.84 31.80 4.54
C ILE A 305 -16.10 31.95 5.38
N THR A 306 -17.27 31.78 4.74
CA THR A 306 -18.57 32.03 5.35
C THR A 306 -19.64 31.09 4.79
N ARG A 307 -20.69 30.84 5.58
CA ARG A 307 -21.90 30.16 5.13
C ARG A 307 -22.81 31.04 4.29
N ASP A 308 -22.68 32.33 4.44
CA ASP A 308 -23.51 33.31 3.75
C ASP A 308 -23.06 33.48 2.29
N ILE A 309 -23.54 32.58 1.44
CA ILE A 309 -23.26 32.55 0.02
C ILE A 309 -24.55 32.92 -0.71
N SER A 310 -24.53 34.02 -1.46
CA SER A 310 -25.62 34.38 -2.35
C SER A 310 -25.76 33.36 -3.48
N ASN A 311 -26.96 33.09 -3.96
CA ASN A 311 -27.29 32.24 -5.10
C ASN A 311 -27.24 30.72 -4.86
N LEU A 312 -27.06 30.27 -3.64
CA LEU A 312 -27.18 28.86 -3.31
C LEU A 312 -28.47 28.55 -2.55
N PRO A 313 -29.23 27.52 -2.91
CA PRO A 313 -30.38 27.08 -2.14
C PRO A 313 -29.96 26.57 -0.77
N GLU A 314 -30.80 26.77 0.23
CA GLU A 314 -30.52 26.35 1.61
C GLU A 314 -30.27 24.86 1.76
N GLN A 315 -30.80 24.04 0.89
CA GLN A 315 -30.54 22.60 0.85
C GLN A 315 -29.06 22.24 0.60
N GLN A 316 -28.37 23.06 -0.21
CA GLN A 316 -26.92 22.87 -0.45
C GLN A 316 -26.08 23.39 0.73
N LEU A 317 -26.59 24.30 1.51
CA LEU A 317 -25.90 24.86 2.68
C LEU A 317 -26.15 24.09 3.97
N ASN A 318 -27.07 23.12 4.00
CA ASN A 318 -27.41 22.37 5.21
C ASN A 318 -26.24 21.51 5.74
N ARG A 319 -25.28 21.17 4.91
CA ARG A 319 -24.08 20.41 5.30
C ARG A 319 -22.97 21.27 5.87
N LEU A 320 -23.11 22.60 5.79
CA LEU A 320 -22.15 23.56 6.32
C LEU A 320 -22.54 23.98 7.73
N ASP A 321 -21.55 24.21 8.56
CA ASP A 321 -21.75 24.83 9.87
C ASP A 321 -21.83 26.37 9.76
N ASP A 322 -21.96 27.05 10.90
CA ASP A 322 -22.04 28.52 10.95
C ASP A 322 -20.77 29.20 10.44
N ALA A 323 -19.63 28.54 10.48
CA ALA A 323 -18.37 29.02 9.93
C ALA A 323 -18.21 28.76 8.41
N GLY A 324 -19.15 28.07 7.78
CA GLY A 324 -19.12 27.77 6.37
C GLY A 324 -18.32 26.55 6.00
N ILE A 325 -18.00 25.65 6.94
CA ILE A 325 -17.23 24.45 6.76
C ILE A 325 -18.12 23.22 6.95
N VAL A 326 -17.93 22.21 6.11
CA VAL A 326 -18.71 20.98 6.17
C VAL A 326 -18.54 20.25 7.51
N PHE A 327 -19.60 19.60 7.99
CA PHE A 327 -19.55 18.76 9.19
C PHE A 327 -18.76 17.49 8.95
N ILE A 328 -18.05 17.02 9.97
CA ILE A 328 -17.40 15.71 9.96
C ILE A 328 -18.49 14.63 9.97
N GLY A 329 -18.36 13.63 9.10
CA GLY A 329 -19.35 12.56 8.93
C GLY A 329 -20.42 12.85 7.87
N ALA A 330 -20.40 14.01 7.24
CA ALA A 330 -21.31 14.33 6.15
C ALA A 330 -21.00 13.52 4.89
N GLU A 331 -22.00 12.92 4.29
CA GLU A 331 -21.89 12.30 2.98
C GLU A 331 -21.97 13.37 1.89
N VAL A 332 -20.99 13.40 1.01
CA VAL A 332 -20.87 14.40 -0.05
C VAL A 332 -20.77 13.73 -1.42
N GLU A 333 -21.35 14.40 -2.41
CA GLU A 333 -21.32 13.99 -3.81
C GLU A 333 -20.64 15.05 -4.68
N ALA A 334 -20.36 14.74 -5.94
CA ALA A 334 -19.77 15.69 -6.86
C ALA A 334 -20.63 16.97 -6.99
N GLY A 335 -20.00 18.12 -6.85
CA GLY A 335 -20.64 19.43 -6.93
C GLY A 335 -21.15 19.99 -5.59
N ASP A 336 -21.16 19.22 -4.50
CA ASP A 336 -21.51 19.71 -3.18
C ASP A 336 -20.48 20.70 -2.64
N VAL A 337 -20.94 21.70 -1.89
CA VAL A 337 -20.08 22.71 -1.27
C VAL A 337 -19.45 22.13 0.00
N LEU A 338 -18.12 22.14 0.07
CA LEU A 338 -17.37 21.72 1.25
C LEU A 338 -17.01 22.89 2.15
N VAL A 339 -16.53 23.96 1.55
CA VAL A 339 -16.15 25.18 2.27
C VAL A 339 -16.69 26.37 1.49
N GLY A 340 -17.56 27.15 2.12
CA GLY A 340 -18.11 28.37 1.54
C GLY A 340 -17.09 29.49 1.57
N LYS A 341 -16.68 30.00 0.41
CA LYS A 341 -15.77 31.14 0.28
C LYS A 341 -16.33 32.18 -0.70
N VAL A 342 -16.23 33.42 -0.33
CA VAL A 342 -16.63 34.56 -1.17
C VAL A 342 -15.43 35.47 -1.40
N THR A 343 -15.29 35.94 -2.64
CA THR A 343 -14.22 36.84 -3.07
C THR A 343 -14.82 38.19 -3.45
N PRO A 344 -14.28 39.31 -2.97
CA PRO A 344 -14.77 40.64 -3.36
C PRO A 344 -14.61 40.90 -4.86
N LYS A 345 -15.63 41.45 -5.50
CA LYS A 345 -15.58 41.89 -6.91
C LYS A 345 -15.28 43.36 -7.00
N GLY A 346 -14.43 43.76 -7.95
CA GLY A 346 -14.29 45.16 -8.34
C GLY A 346 -15.37 45.59 -9.35
N GLU A 347 -15.60 46.86 -9.47
CA GLU A 347 -16.58 47.43 -10.43
C GLU A 347 -16.33 47.03 -11.87
N THR A 348 -15.08 46.80 -12.24
CA THR A 348 -14.67 46.39 -13.59
C THR A 348 -14.93 44.91 -13.87
N GLN A 349 -15.21 44.10 -12.87
CA GLN A 349 -15.47 42.68 -13.00
C GLN A 349 -16.94 42.30 -13.05
N LEU A 350 -17.83 43.27 -12.92
CA LEU A 350 -19.26 43.05 -13.05
C LEU A 350 -19.63 42.81 -14.52
N THR A 351 -20.42 41.77 -14.76
CA THR A 351 -21.01 41.57 -16.09
C THR A 351 -22.01 42.66 -16.39
N PRO A 352 -22.27 42.99 -17.68
CA PRO A 352 -23.27 43.99 -18.05
C PRO A 352 -24.66 43.73 -17.44
N GLU A 353 -25.04 42.48 -17.31
CA GLU A 353 -26.29 42.01 -16.72
C GLU A 353 -26.31 42.24 -15.21
N GLU A 354 -25.24 42.01 -14.50
CA GLU A 354 -25.12 42.28 -13.06
C GLU A 354 -25.13 43.80 -12.79
N LYS A 355 -24.50 44.61 -13.68
CA LYS A 355 -24.59 46.06 -13.61
C LYS A 355 -26.02 46.55 -13.76
N LEU A 356 -26.77 45.97 -14.70
CA LEU A 356 -28.17 46.30 -14.92
C LEU A 356 -29.05 45.91 -13.73
N LEU A 357 -28.84 44.72 -13.17
CA LEU A 357 -29.53 44.24 -11.98
C LEU A 357 -29.24 45.11 -10.75
N ARG A 358 -28.01 45.59 -10.60
CA ARG A 358 -27.61 46.52 -9.54
C ARG A 358 -28.35 47.87 -9.65
N VAL A 359 -28.56 48.33 -10.87
CA VAL A 359 -29.31 49.57 -11.13
C VAL A 359 -30.81 49.40 -10.87
N ILE A 360 -31.37 48.22 -11.24
CA ILE A 360 -32.83 47.99 -11.13
C ILE A 360 -33.24 47.59 -9.70
N PHE A 361 -32.48 46.77 -9.03
CA PHE A 361 -32.83 46.21 -7.72
C PHE A 361 -32.06 46.82 -6.54
N GLY A 362 -31.28 47.89 -6.78
CA GLY A 362 -30.48 48.53 -5.73
C GLY A 362 -29.32 47.64 -5.25
N GLU A 363 -28.84 47.89 -4.01
CA GLU A 363 -27.67 47.23 -3.41
C GLU A 363 -27.72 45.70 -3.28
N LYS A 364 -28.72 45.02 -3.78
CA LYS A 364 -28.87 43.56 -3.70
C LYS A 364 -28.11 42.78 -4.75
N ALA A 365 -27.41 43.38 -5.70
CA ALA A 365 -26.43 42.71 -6.50
C ALA A 365 -25.18 42.46 -5.64
N SER A 366 -24.83 41.22 -5.39
CA SER A 366 -23.74 40.82 -4.48
C SER A 366 -22.41 41.45 -4.92
N ASP A 367 -21.76 42.19 -4.00
CA ASP A 367 -20.39 42.70 -4.21
C ASP A 367 -19.32 41.60 -4.18
N VAL A 368 -19.71 40.36 -4.01
CA VAL A 368 -18.85 39.19 -3.84
C VAL A 368 -19.16 38.09 -4.84
N LYS A 369 -18.13 37.42 -5.27
CA LYS A 369 -18.22 36.26 -6.15
C LYS A 369 -18.07 34.97 -5.32
N ASP A 370 -18.90 33.98 -5.58
CA ASP A 370 -18.77 32.66 -5.01
C ASP A 370 -17.55 31.93 -5.59
N THR A 371 -16.57 31.62 -4.73
CA THR A 371 -15.36 30.86 -5.04
C THR A 371 -15.22 29.66 -4.11
N SER A 372 -16.34 29.13 -3.62
CA SER A 372 -16.39 28.02 -2.67
C SER A 372 -15.69 26.77 -3.18
N LEU A 373 -15.10 26.02 -2.27
CA LEU A 373 -14.56 24.69 -2.56
C LEU A 373 -15.72 23.72 -2.74
N ARG A 374 -15.76 23.08 -3.88
CA ARG A 374 -16.74 22.04 -4.21
C ARG A 374 -16.07 20.70 -4.42
N VAL A 375 -16.83 19.63 -4.22
CA VAL A 375 -16.35 18.28 -4.52
C VAL A 375 -16.11 18.15 -6.03
N PRO A 376 -14.90 17.71 -6.47
CA PRO A 376 -14.60 17.51 -7.88
C PRO A 376 -15.51 16.47 -8.54
N SER A 377 -15.66 16.58 -9.85
CA SER A 377 -16.44 15.62 -10.64
C SER A 377 -15.90 14.19 -10.49
N GLY A 378 -16.81 13.23 -10.29
CA GLY A 378 -16.47 11.81 -10.15
C GLY A 378 -15.98 11.42 -8.75
N MET A 379 -15.99 12.31 -7.78
CA MET A 379 -15.68 12.04 -6.39
C MET A 379 -16.95 12.02 -5.55
N SER A 380 -17.06 11.05 -4.66
CA SER A 380 -18.11 10.98 -3.64
C SER A 380 -17.50 10.33 -2.41
N GLY A 381 -18.07 10.57 -1.25
CA GLY A 381 -17.55 9.93 -0.04
C GLY A 381 -18.04 10.59 1.22
N THR A 382 -17.42 10.27 2.34
CA THR A 382 -17.73 10.80 3.65
C THR A 382 -16.59 11.68 4.15
N VAL A 383 -16.91 12.84 4.68
CA VAL A 383 -15.92 13.72 5.32
C VAL A 383 -15.47 13.10 6.63
N ILE A 384 -14.20 12.78 6.74
CA ILE A 384 -13.62 12.13 7.92
C ILE A 384 -12.88 13.09 8.83
N ASP A 385 -12.30 14.15 8.27
CA ASP A 385 -11.52 15.14 9.03
C ASP A 385 -11.55 16.50 8.35
N VAL A 386 -11.41 17.54 9.15
CA VAL A 386 -11.31 18.93 8.72
C VAL A 386 -10.22 19.62 9.53
N GLN A 387 -9.29 20.24 8.87
CA GLN A 387 -8.20 21.02 9.49
C GLN A 387 -8.31 22.47 9.09
N VAL A 388 -8.27 23.37 10.05
CA VAL A 388 -8.35 24.82 9.83
C VAL A 388 -7.04 25.45 10.31
N PHE A 389 -6.34 26.13 9.41
CA PHE A 389 -5.10 26.86 9.70
C PHE A 389 -5.40 28.34 9.59
N THR A 390 -5.06 29.09 10.62
CA THR A 390 -5.26 30.54 10.68
C THR A 390 -3.94 31.24 10.93
N ARG A 391 -3.65 32.31 10.19
CA ARG A 391 -2.43 33.11 10.37
C ARG A 391 -2.40 33.73 11.76
N GLU A 392 -1.21 33.89 12.32
CA GLU A 392 -0.99 34.62 13.56
C GLU A 392 -1.51 36.05 13.45
N GLY A 393 -2.30 36.50 14.43
CA GLY A 393 -2.94 37.81 14.47
C GLY A 393 -4.31 37.94 13.79
N VAL A 394 -4.79 36.85 13.16
CA VAL A 394 -6.16 36.78 12.61
C VAL A 394 -7.08 36.11 13.63
N GLU A 395 -8.30 36.65 13.82
CA GLU A 395 -9.30 36.07 14.70
C GLU A 395 -9.69 34.65 14.22
N ARG A 396 -9.74 33.72 15.15
CA ARG A 396 -10.18 32.35 14.87
C ARG A 396 -11.67 32.20 14.96
N ASP A 397 -12.24 31.50 14.01
CA ASP A 397 -13.67 31.18 14.00
C ASP A 397 -14.05 30.22 15.14
N SER A 398 -15.32 30.12 15.45
CA SER A 398 -15.87 29.18 16.43
C SER A 398 -15.50 27.72 16.10
N ARG A 399 -15.50 27.36 14.83
CA ARG A 399 -15.12 26.04 14.35
C ARG A 399 -13.63 25.74 14.63
N ALA A 400 -12.75 26.66 14.32
CA ALA A 400 -11.31 26.50 14.58
C ALA A 400 -11.03 26.34 16.08
N LYS A 401 -11.70 27.14 16.92
CA LYS A 401 -11.59 27.01 18.38
C LYS A 401 -12.08 25.65 18.87
N SER A 402 -13.24 25.17 18.39
CA SER A 402 -13.80 23.86 18.74
C SER A 402 -12.87 22.71 18.33
N ILE A 403 -12.30 22.74 17.14
CA ILE A 403 -11.34 21.72 16.65
C ILE A 403 -10.10 21.66 17.57
N ILE A 404 -9.56 22.82 17.93
CA ILE A 404 -8.39 22.89 18.81
C ILE A 404 -8.69 22.35 20.20
N GLU A 405 -9.84 22.74 20.78
CA GLU A 405 -10.27 22.25 22.09
C GLU A 405 -10.50 20.73 22.09
N ASP A 406 -11.13 20.19 21.07
CA ASP A 406 -11.37 18.75 20.96
C ASP A 406 -10.07 17.97 20.76
N GLU A 407 -9.14 18.49 19.95
CA GLU A 407 -7.82 17.89 19.77
C GLU A 407 -7.01 17.90 21.08
N LEU A 408 -7.02 19.01 21.82
CA LEU A 408 -6.35 19.11 23.12
C LEU A 408 -6.96 18.15 24.14
N LYS A 409 -8.28 18.03 24.19
CA LYS A 409 -8.97 17.10 25.11
C LYS A 409 -8.63 15.65 24.79
N ARG A 410 -8.59 15.27 23.51
CA ARG A 410 -8.16 13.92 23.10
C ARG A 410 -6.73 13.64 23.51
N TYR A 411 -5.82 14.56 23.19
CA TYR A 411 -4.40 14.44 23.52
C TYR A 411 -4.16 14.34 25.02
N GLN A 412 -4.90 15.14 25.81
CA GLN A 412 -4.83 15.06 27.26
C GLN A 412 -5.29 13.71 27.81
N ARG A 413 -6.40 13.17 27.30
CA ARG A 413 -6.88 11.83 27.68
C ARG A 413 -5.84 10.75 27.37
N ASP A 414 -5.26 10.82 26.20
CA ASP A 414 -4.23 9.85 25.78
C ASP A 414 -3.01 9.90 26.70
N LEU A 415 -2.54 11.10 27.03
CA LEU A 415 -1.44 11.27 27.98
C LEU A 415 -1.80 10.83 29.42
N ASP A 416 -3.01 11.11 29.87
CA ASP A 416 -3.48 10.67 31.19
C ASP A 416 -3.60 9.13 31.28
N ASP A 417 -4.05 8.49 30.19
CA ASP A 417 -4.09 7.03 30.09
C ASP A 417 -2.68 6.42 30.08
N GLU A 418 -1.78 6.96 29.29
CA GLU A 418 -0.37 6.54 29.26
C GLU A 418 0.31 6.71 30.62
N ARG A 419 0.07 7.83 31.27
CA ARG A 419 0.56 8.09 32.63
C ARG A 419 0.04 7.04 33.63
N ARG A 420 -1.25 6.75 33.59
CA ARG A 420 -1.85 5.75 34.48
C ARG A 420 -1.25 4.35 34.25
N ILE A 421 -1.04 3.96 32.99
CA ILE A 421 -0.41 2.69 32.63
C ILE A 421 1.01 2.61 33.19
N VAL A 422 1.81 3.65 32.99
CA VAL A 422 3.19 3.72 33.48
C VAL A 422 3.25 3.68 35.02
N GLU A 423 2.42 4.45 35.70
CA GLU A 423 2.34 4.48 37.16
C GLU A 423 1.90 3.13 37.75
N THR A 424 0.91 2.49 37.16
CA THR A 424 0.39 1.19 37.58
C THR A 424 1.45 0.09 37.45
N ASP A 425 2.17 0.05 36.35
CA ASP A 425 3.21 -0.95 36.14
C ASP A 425 4.42 -0.72 37.04
N ALA A 426 4.88 0.53 37.18
CA ALA A 426 5.98 0.86 38.04
C ALA A 426 5.69 0.51 39.50
N CYS A 427 4.44 0.77 39.97
CA CYS A 427 4.00 0.36 41.28
C CYS A 427 3.95 -1.16 41.44
N ALA A 428 3.42 -1.87 40.48
CA ALA A 428 3.35 -3.33 40.48
C ALA A 428 4.74 -3.98 40.51
N ARG A 429 5.66 -3.42 39.74
CA ARG A 429 7.05 -3.85 39.69
C ARG A 429 7.77 -3.60 41.04
N LEU A 430 7.63 -2.40 41.57
CA LEU A 430 8.21 -2.04 42.85
C LEU A 430 7.68 -2.95 43.95
N ARG A 431 6.37 -3.20 44.03
CA ARG A 431 5.76 -4.14 44.97
C ARG A 431 6.38 -5.53 44.90
N ARG A 432 6.56 -6.07 43.68
CA ARG A 432 7.22 -7.38 43.50
C ARG A 432 8.66 -7.40 44.01
N GLN A 433 9.42 -6.32 43.77
CA GLN A 433 10.82 -6.24 44.14
C GLN A 433 11.05 -6.03 45.64
N ILE A 434 10.12 -5.34 46.32
CA ILE A 434 10.25 -5.05 47.76
C ILE A 434 9.53 -6.07 48.66
N THR A 435 8.70 -6.97 48.09
CA THR A 435 8.03 -8.01 48.85
C THR A 435 9.05 -8.92 49.58
N GLY A 436 8.81 -9.19 50.83
CA GLY A 436 9.70 -10.03 51.67
C GLY A 436 10.92 -9.33 52.25
N LYS A 437 11.09 -8.03 51.99
CA LYS A 437 12.20 -7.24 52.52
C LYS A 437 11.81 -6.49 53.81
N LYS A 438 12.81 -6.12 54.61
CA LYS A 438 12.62 -5.41 55.86
C LYS A 438 12.58 -3.91 55.68
N VAL A 439 11.75 -3.23 56.42
CA VAL A 439 11.60 -1.77 56.40
C VAL A 439 12.08 -1.10 57.68
N LEU A 440 12.57 0.15 57.56
CA LEU A 440 12.83 1.04 58.70
C LEU A 440 11.57 1.83 59.05
N THR A 441 10.85 2.33 58.06
CA THR A 441 9.64 3.10 58.31
C THR A 441 8.65 2.82 57.16
N ALA A 442 7.40 2.53 57.49
CA ALA A 442 6.34 2.33 56.54
C ALA A 442 5.05 3.02 56.98
N PRO A 443 4.19 3.44 56.05
CA PRO A 443 2.89 4.03 56.37
C PRO A 443 1.99 3.00 57.07
N ASN A 444 0.90 3.47 57.72
CA ASN A 444 -0.07 2.65 58.42
C ASN A 444 0.46 1.87 59.66
N GLY A 445 1.54 2.33 60.28
CA GLY A 445 1.96 1.85 61.63
C GLY A 445 2.80 0.56 61.64
N LEU A 446 3.37 0.13 60.51
CA LEU A 446 4.36 -0.96 60.55
C LEU A 446 5.64 -0.49 61.23
N GLY A 447 6.10 -1.24 62.26
CA GLY A 447 7.33 -0.91 63.00
C GLY A 447 8.61 -1.25 62.25
N ALA A 448 9.71 -0.63 62.66
CA ALA A 448 11.05 -0.89 62.14
C ALA A 448 11.40 -2.40 62.24
N GLY A 449 11.99 -2.93 61.17
CA GLY A 449 12.35 -4.37 61.10
C GLY A 449 11.24 -5.34 60.67
N SER A 450 10.04 -4.86 60.37
CA SER A 450 8.95 -5.69 59.87
C SER A 450 9.18 -6.08 58.42
N VAL A 451 8.74 -7.28 58.03
CA VAL A 451 8.82 -7.78 56.64
C VAL A 451 7.57 -7.35 55.88
N LEU A 452 7.78 -6.81 54.65
CA LEU A 452 6.69 -6.43 53.78
C LEU A 452 5.97 -7.65 53.20
N THR A 453 4.67 -7.73 53.40
CA THR A 453 3.81 -8.78 52.84
C THR A 453 3.11 -8.26 51.60
N THR A 454 2.70 -9.18 50.75
CA THR A 454 1.98 -8.85 49.50
C THR A 454 0.66 -8.13 49.80
N GLU A 455 -0.10 -8.63 50.78
CA GLU A 455 -1.38 -8.05 51.21
C GLU A 455 -1.25 -6.62 51.72
N TYR A 456 -0.19 -6.33 52.46
CA TYR A 456 0.08 -4.97 52.93
C TYR A 456 0.41 -4.01 51.79
N LEU A 457 1.24 -4.44 50.84
CA LEU A 457 1.64 -3.64 49.73
C LEU A 457 0.51 -3.34 48.73
N GLU A 458 -0.42 -4.26 48.55
CA GLU A 458 -1.62 -4.08 47.73
C GLU A 458 -2.57 -3.03 48.29
N GLY A 459 -2.61 -2.87 49.58
CA GLY A 459 -3.44 -1.88 50.29
C GLY A 459 -2.87 -0.45 50.27
N LEU A 460 -1.67 -0.23 49.72
CA LEU A 460 -1.02 1.10 49.72
C LEU A 460 -1.30 1.87 48.42
N ASN A 461 -1.59 3.16 48.61
CA ASN A 461 -1.68 4.11 47.49
C ASN A 461 -0.30 4.46 46.94
N TYR A 462 -0.27 5.07 45.74
CA TYR A 462 0.96 5.54 45.09
C TYR A 462 1.89 6.34 46.03
N GLN A 463 1.39 7.38 46.67
CA GLN A 463 2.15 8.22 47.58
C GLN A 463 2.70 7.47 48.81
N GLN A 464 1.91 6.57 49.31
CA GLN A 464 2.28 5.73 50.46
C GLN A 464 3.38 4.72 50.10
N LEU A 465 3.31 4.14 48.90
CA LEU A 465 4.30 3.18 48.44
C LEU A 465 5.71 3.83 48.30
N PHE A 466 5.79 5.04 47.77
CA PHE A 466 7.05 5.77 47.64
C PHE A 466 7.51 6.47 48.93
N SER A 467 6.74 6.42 50.00
CA SER A 467 7.12 6.94 51.32
C SER A 467 7.79 5.88 52.20
N ILE A 468 7.89 4.64 51.75
CA ILE A 468 8.54 3.55 52.47
C ILE A 468 10.05 3.77 52.54
N VAL A 469 10.64 3.61 53.73
CA VAL A 469 12.11 3.67 53.92
C VAL A 469 12.58 2.25 54.23
N MET A 470 13.50 1.76 53.39
CA MET A 470 14.03 0.40 53.49
C MET A 470 15.23 0.34 54.44
N GLU A 471 15.47 -0.85 55.03
CA GLU A 471 16.62 -1.10 55.91
C GLU A 471 17.94 -1.16 55.12
N THR A 472 17.91 -1.67 53.89
CA THR A 472 19.06 -1.84 53.01
C THR A 472 19.21 -0.64 52.10
N GLU A 473 20.42 -0.12 51.93
CA GLU A 473 20.71 1.04 51.08
C GLU A 473 20.44 0.79 49.63
N ASP A 474 20.65 -0.44 49.14
CA ASP A 474 20.40 -0.82 47.77
C ASP A 474 18.92 -0.86 47.43
N ASP A 475 18.08 -1.34 48.36
CA ASP A 475 16.62 -1.34 48.17
C ASP A 475 16.04 0.08 48.21
N GLN A 476 16.61 0.96 49.01
CA GLN A 476 16.27 2.38 49.06
C GLN A 476 16.62 3.07 47.74
N LYS A 477 17.80 2.78 47.17
CA LYS A 477 18.21 3.30 45.85
C LYS A 477 17.24 2.87 44.75
N LEU A 478 16.74 1.65 44.84
CA LEU A 478 15.74 1.14 43.87
C LEU A 478 14.43 1.95 43.91
N ILE A 479 13.92 2.24 45.09
CA ILE A 479 12.73 3.08 45.28
C ILE A 479 12.98 4.50 44.74
N ASP A 480 14.11 5.08 45.07
CA ASP A 480 14.48 6.43 44.68
C ASP A 480 14.70 6.56 43.14
N LEU A 481 15.32 5.56 42.53
CA LEU A 481 15.47 5.49 41.06
C LEU A 481 14.13 5.35 40.35
N THR A 482 13.26 4.48 40.85
CA THR A 482 11.91 4.28 40.28
C THR A 482 11.08 5.56 40.41
N LYS A 483 11.13 6.21 41.56
CA LYS A 483 10.46 7.48 41.82
C LYS A 483 10.96 8.57 40.85
N LYS A 484 12.26 8.68 40.70
CA LYS A 484 12.89 9.65 39.79
C LYS A 484 12.53 9.40 38.32
N ALA A 485 12.50 8.12 37.92
CA ALA A 485 12.08 7.74 36.55
C ALA A 485 10.62 8.13 36.27
N LEU A 486 9.72 7.89 37.24
CA LEU A 486 8.32 8.30 37.13
C LEU A 486 8.15 9.83 37.10
N GLU A 487 8.84 10.54 37.98
CA GLU A 487 8.79 12.01 38.00
C GLU A 487 9.29 12.62 36.69
N ASN A 488 10.35 12.06 36.11
CA ASN A 488 10.86 12.49 34.81
C ASN A 488 9.84 12.22 33.69
N LYS A 489 9.20 11.06 33.72
CA LYS A 489 8.18 10.70 32.72
C LYS A 489 6.95 11.58 32.83
N VAL A 490 6.48 11.88 34.01
CA VAL A 490 5.37 12.82 34.24
C VAL A 490 5.73 14.23 33.74
N LYS A 491 6.98 14.68 33.94
CA LYS A 491 7.46 15.95 33.39
C LYS A 491 7.48 15.94 31.86
N GLU A 492 7.97 14.85 31.23
CA GLU A 492 7.94 14.69 29.78
C GLU A 492 6.49 14.78 29.23
N PHE A 493 5.52 14.14 29.88
CA PHE A 493 4.13 14.24 29.50
C PHE A 493 3.55 15.65 29.63
N ALA A 494 3.88 16.34 30.70
CA ALA A 494 3.45 17.74 30.93
C ALA A 494 4.10 18.71 29.89
N GLU A 495 5.37 18.52 29.59
CA GLU A 495 6.08 19.27 28.56
C GLU A 495 5.51 19.01 27.16
N ALA A 496 5.22 17.74 26.82
CA ALA A 496 4.61 17.36 25.56
C ALA A 496 3.21 18.00 25.39
N TYR A 497 2.41 18.01 26.46
CA TYR A 497 1.10 18.67 26.46
C TYR A 497 1.23 20.18 26.24
N ASN A 498 2.10 20.85 26.98
CA ASN A 498 2.33 22.28 26.84
C ASN A 498 2.86 22.65 25.45
N LEU A 499 3.78 21.88 24.92
CA LEU A 499 4.31 22.10 23.59
C LEU A 499 3.24 21.94 22.50
N LYS A 500 2.36 20.93 22.64
CA LYS A 500 1.23 20.74 21.73
C LYS A 500 0.22 21.87 21.84
N LYS A 501 -0.09 22.31 23.08
CA LYS A 501 -0.98 23.42 23.35
C LYS A 501 -0.43 24.72 22.74
N ASP A 502 0.85 25.02 22.92
CA ASP A 502 1.48 26.21 22.38
C ASP A 502 1.49 26.19 20.84
N LYS A 503 1.76 25.03 20.22
CA LYS A 503 1.69 24.88 18.77
C LYS A 503 0.28 25.14 18.23
N LEU A 504 -0.75 24.64 18.89
CA LEU A 504 -2.14 24.81 18.45
C LEU A 504 -2.71 26.19 18.76
N THR A 505 -2.26 26.85 19.82
CA THR A 505 -2.73 28.18 20.20
C THR A 505 -1.97 29.32 19.52
N ARG A 506 -0.74 29.09 19.12
CA ARG A 506 0.06 30.03 18.38
C ARG A 506 -0.38 30.13 16.95
N GLY A 507 -0.62 31.07 16.25
CA GLY A 507 -1.01 31.09 14.84
C GLY A 507 -0.08 30.23 13.96
N ASP A 508 -0.60 29.80 12.83
CA ASP A 508 0.12 28.97 11.87
C ASP A 508 0.95 29.84 10.92
N GLU A 509 2.13 29.35 10.53
CA GLU A 509 2.94 29.96 9.49
C GLU A 509 2.35 29.60 8.12
N LEU A 510 1.66 30.53 7.50
CA LEU A 510 1.08 30.37 6.17
C LEU A 510 1.91 31.15 5.12
N PRO A 511 1.85 30.75 3.83
CA PRO A 511 2.49 31.49 2.77
C PRO A 511 2.09 32.98 2.75
N PRO A 512 2.95 33.88 2.24
CA PRO A 512 2.62 35.29 2.18
C PRO A 512 1.30 35.57 1.45
N GLY A 513 0.45 36.41 2.04
CA GLY A 513 -0.86 36.77 1.49
C GLY A 513 -1.98 35.80 1.82
N VAL A 514 -1.72 34.68 2.48
CA VAL A 514 -2.73 33.74 2.92
C VAL A 514 -3.18 34.05 4.34
N LEU A 515 -4.47 34.25 4.53
CA LEU A 515 -5.07 34.55 5.83
C LEU A 515 -5.51 33.28 6.55
N LYS A 516 -6.15 32.37 5.81
CA LYS A 516 -6.73 31.15 6.33
C LYS A 516 -6.64 30.03 5.30
N MET A 517 -6.40 28.82 5.77
CA MET A 517 -6.41 27.61 4.94
C MET A 517 -7.29 26.57 5.61
N VAL A 518 -8.14 25.93 4.84
CA VAL A 518 -8.99 24.82 5.29
C VAL A 518 -8.66 23.62 4.43
N LYS A 519 -8.37 22.50 5.09
CA LYS A 519 -8.18 21.19 4.45
C LYS A 519 -9.32 20.28 4.86
N VAL A 520 -9.95 19.67 3.89
CA VAL A 520 -11.03 18.70 4.08
C VAL A 520 -10.58 17.34 3.55
N TYR A 521 -10.75 16.30 4.36
CA TYR A 521 -10.41 14.94 4.01
C TYR A 521 -11.68 14.15 3.76
N ILE A 522 -11.76 13.55 2.58
CA ILE A 522 -12.90 12.73 2.15
C ILE A 522 -12.43 11.30 1.98
N ALA A 523 -13.07 10.36 2.65
CA ALA A 523 -12.81 8.94 2.50
C ALA A 523 -13.81 8.31 1.54
N GLU A 524 -13.30 7.53 0.61
CA GLU A 524 -14.08 6.78 -0.37
C GLU A 524 -13.70 5.30 -0.28
N ARG A 525 -14.71 4.44 -0.27
CA ARG A 525 -14.54 2.99 -0.33
C ARG A 525 -14.73 2.53 -1.77
N ARG A 526 -13.65 2.10 -2.41
CA ARG A 526 -13.67 1.66 -3.80
C ARG A 526 -13.63 0.14 -3.87
N ARG A 527 -14.68 -0.44 -4.41
CA ARG A 527 -14.77 -1.86 -4.74
C ARG A 527 -14.18 -2.10 -6.12
N LEU A 528 -13.81 -3.34 -6.36
CA LEU A 528 -13.38 -3.76 -7.69
C LEU A 528 -14.55 -3.65 -8.67
N GLN A 529 -14.30 -3.01 -9.81
CA GLN A 529 -15.29 -2.77 -10.85
C GLN A 529 -14.69 -3.01 -12.24
N PRO A 530 -15.53 -3.24 -13.27
CA PRO A 530 -15.02 -3.34 -14.64
C PRO A 530 -14.23 -2.10 -15.05
N GLY A 531 -13.08 -2.32 -15.68
CA GLY A 531 -12.14 -1.26 -16.06
C GLY A 531 -10.96 -1.07 -15.13
N ASP A 532 -10.99 -1.63 -13.92
CA ASP A 532 -9.86 -1.62 -13.01
C ASP A 532 -8.72 -2.51 -13.52
N LYS A 533 -7.50 -2.05 -13.34
CA LYS A 533 -6.31 -2.81 -13.75
C LYS A 533 -5.88 -3.76 -12.64
N MET A 534 -5.66 -5.00 -13.01
CA MET A 534 -5.14 -6.03 -12.13
C MET A 534 -3.93 -6.71 -12.76
N ALA A 535 -3.06 -7.24 -11.94
CA ALA A 535 -1.89 -7.97 -12.40
C ALA A 535 -1.43 -9.02 -11.39
N GLY A 536 -0.76 -10.06 -11.89
CA GLY A 536 0.09 -10.91 -11.07
C GLY A 536 1.50 -10.32 -10.94
N ARG A 537 2.41 -11.11 -10.41
CA ARG A 537 3.81 -10.71 -10.21
C ARG A 537 4.72 -11.00 -11.42
N HIS A 538 4.19 -11.56 -12.49
CA HIS A 538 4.96 -12.05 -13.64
C HIS A 538 4.77 -11.19 -14.92
N GLY A 539 4.34 -9.95 -14.75
CA GLY A 539 4.03 -9.10 -15.88
C GLY A 539 2.72 -9.42 -16.60
N ASN A 540 1.89 -10.28 -16.04
CA ASN A 540 0.59 -10.67 -16.55
C ASN A 540 -0.49 -9.66 -16.12
N LYS A 541 -0.43 -8.48 -16.68
CA LYS A 541 -1.40 -7.41 -16.45
C LYS A 541 -2.69 -7.63 -17.26
N GLY A 542 -3.80 -7.19 -16.71
CA GLY A 542 -5.08 -7.24 -17.37
C GLY A 542 -6.07 -6.23 -16.82
N VAL A 543 -7.15 -6.02 -17.54
CA VAL A 543 -8.25 -5.14 -17.17
C VAL A 543 -9.50 -5.97 -16.93
N VAL A 544 -10.21 -5.69 -15.85
CA VAL A 544 -11.47 -6.35 -15.54
C VAL A 544 -12.51 -6.03 -16.64
N SER A 545 -12.99 -7.05 -17.34
CA SER A 545 -13.98 -6.89 -18.40
C SER A 545 -15.41 -7.00 -17.87
N LYS A 546 -15.63 -7.93 -16.96
CA LYS A 546 -16.96 -8.21 -16.40
C LYS A 546 -16.81 -8.78 -14.98
N VAL A 547 -17.72 -8.39 -14.11
CA VAL A 547 -17.99 -9.04 -12.84
C VAL A 547 -19.17 -9.99 -13.07
N ASN A 548 -18.89 -11.28 -13.12
CA ASN A 548 -19.87 -12.30 -13.51
C ASN A 548 -20.61 -12.83 -12.27
N PRO A 549 -21.92 -13.09 -12.35
CA PRO A 549 -22.64 -13.76 -11.27
C PRO A 549 -21.98 -15.10 -10.89
N VAL A 550 -22.03 -15.46 -9.63
CA VAL A 550 -21.37 -16.67 -9.11
C VAL A 550 -21.87 -17.93 -9.78
N GLU A 551 -23.18 -18.00 -10.04
CA GLU A 551 -23.85 -19.11 -10.69
C GLU A 551 -23.43 -19.34 -12.15
N ASP A 552 -22.94 -18.30 -12.83
CA ASP A 552 -22.50 -18.37 -14.23
C ASP A 552 -21.01 -18.70 -14.37
N MET A 553 -20.27 -18.67 -13.26
CA MET A 553 -18.84 -19.00 -13.27
C MET A 553 -18.62 -20.51 -13.46
N PRO A 554 -17.53 -20.91 -14.13
CA PRO A 554 -17.10 -22.30 -14.13
C PRO A 554 -16.90 -22.80 -12.70
N TYR A 555 -17.28 -24.03 -12.41
CA TYR A 555 -17.14 -24.61 -11.09
C TYR A 555 -16.51 -26.00 -11.14
N MET A 556 -15.89 -26.38 -10.02
CA MET A 556 -15.27 -27.69 -9.86
C MET A 556 -16.31 -28.78 -9.52
N ALA A 557 -15.90 -30.02 -9.53
CA ALA A 557 -16.76 -31.17 -9.21
C ALA A 557 -17.38 -31.13 -7.80
N ASP A 558 -16.75 -30.44 -6.85
CA ASP A 558 -17.26 -30.20 -5.50
C ASP A 558 -18.24 -29.00 -5.39
N GLY A 559 -18.51 -28.33 -6.51
CA GLY A 559 -19.40 -27.18 -6.58
C GLY A 559 -18.72 -25.83 -6.31
N ARG A 560 -17.41 -25.78 -6.10
CA ARG A 560 -16.67 -24.53 -5.85
C ARG A 560 -16.52 -23.74 -7.14
N PRO A 561 -17.01 -22.48 -7.21
CA PRO A 561 -16.84 -21.65 -8.39
C PRO A 561 -15.42 -21.09 -8.47
N MET A 562 -14.96 -20.79 -9.69
CA MET A 562 -13.71 -20.08 -9.93
C MET A 562 -13.84 -18.61 -9.55
N ASP A 563 -12.78 -18.03 -8.99
CA ASP A 563 -12.74 -16.62 -8.65
C ASP A 563 -12.38 -15.76 -9.86
N ILE A 564 -11.42 -16.21 -10.65
CA ILE A 564 -10.90 -15.51 -11.84
C ILE A 564 -10.72 -16.51 -12.98
N VAL A 565 -11.05 -16.08 -14.18
CA VAL A 565 -10.78 -16.84 -15.40
C VAL A 565 -9.86 -16.03 -16.31
N LEU A 566 -8.70 -16.58 -16.60
CA LEU A 566 -7.68 -15.97 -17.44
C LEU A 566 -7.56 -16.68 -18.79
N ASN A 567 -7.20 -15.92 -19.82
CA ASN A 567 -6.98 -16.46 -21.15
C ASN A 567 -5.60 -17.17 -21.21
N PRO A 568 -5.56 -18.45 -21.59
CA PRO A 568 -4.30 -19.18 -21.72
C PRO A 568 -3.39 -18.66 -22.84
N LEU A 569 -3.93 -17.98 -23.85
CA LEU A 569 -3.14 -17.39 -24.94
C LEU A 569 -2.17 -16.28 -24.46
N GLY A 570 -2.42 -15.71 -23.27
CA GLY A 570 -1.53 -14.70 -22.67
C GLY A 570 -0.21 -15.26 -22.14
N VAL A 571 -0.01 -16.58 -22.06
CA VAL A 571 1.19 -17.20 -21.50
C VAL A 571 2.27 -17.51 -22.55
N PRO A 572 1.99 -18.27 -23.66
CA PRO A 572 3.05 -18.75 -24.53
C PRO A 572 3.80 -17.64 -25.26
N SER A 573 3.10 -16.61 -25.73
CA SER A 573 3.70 -15.50 -26.50
C SER A 573 4.60 -14.61 -25.63
N ARG A 574 4.36 -14.57 -24.33
CA ARG A 574 5.06 -13.69 -23.39
C ARG A 574 6.15 -14.39 -22.59
N MET A 575 6.18 -15.70 -22.65
CA MET A 575 7.22 -16.55 -22.04
C MET A 575 7.38 -16.35 -20.52
N ASN A 576 6.34 -15.93 -19.83
CA ASN A 576 6.31 -15.79 -18.37
C ASN A 576 5.75 -17.06 -17.71
N ILE A 577 6.48 -18.15 -17.85
CA ILE A 577 6.06 -19.48 -17.39
C ILE A 577 6.01 -19.57 -15.87
N GLY A 578 6.73 -18.73 -15.16
CA GLY A 578 6.74 -18.69 -13.70
C GLY A 578 5.33 -18.54 -13.08
N GLN A 579 4.38 -17.89 -13.77
CA GLN A 579 2.99 -17.80 -13.32
C GLN A 579 2.29 -19.17 -13.27
N VAL A 580 2.58 -20.07 -14.20
CA VAL A 580 2.00 -21.41 -14.23
C VAL A 580 2.55 -22.24 -13.08
N LEU A 581 3.86 -22.16 -12.82
CA LEU A 581 4.49 -22.82 -11.68
C LEU A 581 3.96 -22.29 -10.35
N GLU A 582 3.76 -20.98 -10.24
CA GLU A 582 3.12 -20.38 -9.07
C GLU A 582 1.71 -20.91 -8.85
N VAL A 583 0.91 -21.03 -9.91
CA VAL A 583 -0.46 -21.58 -9.84
C VAL A 583 -0.45 -23.02 -9.34
N HIS A 584 0.44 -23.85 -9.84
CA HIS A 584 0.54 -25.26 -9.40
C HIS A 584 0.98 -25.37 -7.94
N LEU A 585 1.97 -24.61 -7.54
CA LEU A 585 2.43 -24.63 -6.15
C LEU A 585 1.40 -24.03 -5.20
N GLY A 586 0.70 -22.99 -5.62
CA GLY A 586 -0.43 -22.40 -4.87
C GLY A 586 -1.60 -23.38 -4.71
N TRP A 587 -1.86 -24.21 -5.71
CA TRP A 587 -2.84 -25.27 -5.64
C TRP A 587 -2.45 -26.31 -4.58
N ALA A 588 -1.19 -26.73 -4.56
CA ALA A 588 -0.64 -27.60 -3.53
C ALA A 588 -0.75 -26.97 -2.13
N ALA A 589 -0.40 -25.71 -1.99
CA ALA A 589 -0.49 -24.97 -0.72
C ALA A 589 -1.90 -24.98 -0.14
N LYS A 590 -2.88 -24.70 -0.99
CA LYS A 590 -4.28 -24.70 -0.58
C LYS A 590 -4.80 -26.10 -0.23
N GLY A 591 -4.43 -27.12 -1.02
CA GLY A 591 -4.77 -28.50 -0.74
C GLY A 591 -4.23 -29.00 0.60
N LEU A 592 -3.01 -28.65 0.93
CA LEU A 592 -2.41 -28.94 2.23
C LEU A 592 -3.15 -28.23 3.38
N GLY A 593 -3.56 -26.97 3.14
CA GLY A 593 -4.38 -26.22 4.10
C GLY A 593 -5.73 -26.90 4.37
N TRP A 594 -6.41 -27.39 3.37
CA TRP A 594 -7.67 -28.14 3.54
C TRP A 594 -7.47 -29.43 4.32
N ARG A 595 -6.40 -30.16 4.06
CA ARG A 595 -6.09 -31.35 4.84
C ARG A 595 -5.80 -31.08 6.30
N LEU A 596 -5.10 -29.99 6.59
CA LEU A 596 -4.90 -29.54 7.97
C LEU A 596 -6.22 -29.18 8.65
N GLN A 597 -7.12 -28.54 7.92
CA GLN A 597 -8.44 -28.22 8.45
C GLN A 597 -9.29 -29.47 8.72
N GLU A 598 -9.28 -30.45 7.84
CA GLU A 598 -9.95 -31.74 8.09
C GLU A 598 -9.40 -32.45 9.34
N LEU A 599 -8.08 -32.47 9.52
CA LEU A 599 -7.46 -33.03 10.69
C LEU A 599 -7.82 -32.26 11.97
N LEU A 600 -7.96 -30.95 11.89
CA LEU A 600 -8.36 -30.11 13.02
C LEU A 600 -9.84 -30.33 13.42
N ASP A 601 -10.71 -30.51 12.44
CA ASP A 601 -12.17 -30.64 12.63
C ASP A 601 -12.58 -32.06 13.09
N SER A 602 -11.78 -33.10 12.81
CA SER A 602 -12.01 -34.44 13.30
C SER A 602 -11.70 -34.55 14.81
N GLU A 603 -12.30 -35.46 15.55
CA GLU A 603 -12.34 -35.56 17.04
C GLU A 603 -11.08 -35.21 17.87
N ARG A 604 -11.25 -34.37 18.86
CA ARG A 604 -10.23 -33.55 19.58
C ARG A 604 -9.14 -34.29 20.40
N GLY A 605 -9.07 -35.57 20.45
CA GLY A 605 -8.17 -36.27 21.38
C GLY A 605 -6.99 -37.03 20.77
N LYS A 606 -7.11 -37.49 19.54
CA LYS A 606 -6.08 -38.32 18.86
C LYS A 606 -5.26 -37.59 17.83
N GLN A 607 -5.60 -36.35 17.52
CA GLN A 607 -5.25 -35.66 16.29
C GLN A 607 -4.00 -34.83 16.35
N VAL A 608 -3.62 -34.32 17.53
CA VAL A 608 -2.39 -33.49 17.64
C VAL A 608 -1.18 -34.28 17.22
N LYS A 609 -1.15 -35.59 17.46
CA LYS A 609 -0.07 -36.45 16.97
C LYS A 609 -0.08 -36.60 15.45
N GLU A 610 -1.25 -36.77 14.83
CA GLU A 610 -1.38 -36.86 13.37
C GLU A 610 -1.07 -35.53 12.70
N ILE A 611 -1.56 -34.44 13.26
CA ILE A 611 -1.27 -33.07 12.81
C ILE A 611 0.23 -32.80 12.91
N ARG A 612 0.86 -33.15 14.03
CA ARG A 612 2.30 -32.99 14.23
C ARG A 612 3.11 -33.83 13.22
N ALA A 613 2.73 -35.09 13.01
CA ALA A 613 3.38 -35.94 12.02
C ALA A 613 3.22 -35.41 10.60
N PHE A 614 2.06 -34.89 10.26
CA PHE A 614 1.81 -34.26 8.96
C PHE A 614 2.63 -32.99 8.76
N LEU A 615 2.68 -32.12 9.75
CA LEU A 615 3.50 -30.91 9.72
C LEU A 615 5.00 -31.22 9.61
N GLU A 616 5.49 -32.19 10.38
CA GLU A 616 6.88 -32.68 10.27
C GLU A 616 7.19 -33.18 8.85
N LYS A 617 6.29 -33.94 8.26
CA LYS A 617 6.45 -34.43 6.90
C LYS A 617 6.49 -33.29 5.88
N VAL A 618 5.62 -32.31 6.00
CA VAL A 618 5.57 -31.16 5.08
C VAL A 618 6.79 -30.27 5.22
N TYR A 619 7.12 -29.87 6.46
CA TYR A 619 8.22 -28.92 6.71
C TYR A 619 9.62 -29.52 6.57
N ASN A 620 9.80 -30.81 6.81
CA ASN A 620 11.08 -31.49 6.77
C ASN A 620 11.36 -32.19 5.43
N MET A 621 10.52 -31.98 4.42
CA MET A 621 10.69 -32.58 3.10
C MET A 621 11.85 -31.99 2.30
N THR A 622 12.25 -30.77 2.60
CA THR A 622 13.40 -30.07 2.01
C THR A 622 14.53 -29.91 3.05
N GLY A 623 15.72 -29.56 2.62
CA GLY A 623 16.98 -29.64 3.39
C GLY A 623 17.08 -28.82 4.69
N LYS A 624 16.19 -27.89 4.98
CA LYS A 624 16.11 -27.22 6.27
C LYS A 624 15.11 -27.94 7.15
N LYS A 625 15.61 -28.59 8.20
CA LYS A 625 14.75 -29.27 9.20
C LYS A 625 14.27 -28.27 10.23
N GLU A 626 12.96 -28.18 10.41
CA GLU A 626 12.35 -27.42 11.50
C GLU A 626 11.95 -28.37 12.64
N ASP A 627 12.17 -27.92 13.88
CA ASP A 627 11.86 -28.70 15.06
C ASP A 627 10.41 -28.46 15.49
N ILE A 628 9.49 -29.26 14.93
CA ILE A 628 8.07 -29.23 15.29
C ILE A 628 7.81 -30.15 16.50
N ALA A 629 8.69 -31.12 16.73
CA ALA A 629 8.56 -32.07 17.83
C ALA A 629 8.68 -31.43 19.20
N SER A 630 9.40 -30.33 19.35
CA SER A 630 9.60 -29.60 20.61
C SER A 630 8.43 -28.65 20.96
N LEU A 631 7.52 -28.39 20.03
CA LEU A 631 6.38 -27.51 20.27
C LEU A 631 5.34 -28.19 21.19
N THR A 632 4.70 -27.41 22.05
CA THR A 632 3.58 -27.87 22.85
C THR A 632 2.33 -28.09 21.98
N ASP A 633 1.37 -28.87 22.46
CA ASP A 633 0.14 -29.14 21.71
C ASP A 633 -0.66 -27.85 21.42
N ASP A 634 -0.68 -26.91 22.37
CA ASP A 634 -1.34 -25.62 22.20
C ASP A 634 -0.64 -24.75 21.12
N GLU A 635 0.68 -24.77 21.06
CA GLU A 635 1.47 -24.07 20.03
C GLU A 635 1.24 -24.67 18.65
N VAL A 636 1.14 -26.01 18.54
CA VAL A 636 0.80 -26.70 17.30
C VAL A 636 -0.60 -26.32 16.81
N ILE A 637 -1.59 -26.30 17.69
CA ILE A 637 -2.96 -25.88 17.35
C ILE A 637 -2.99 -24.40 16.93
N ALA A 638 -2.27 -23.53 17.61
CA ALA A 638 -2.14 -22.12 17.22
C ALA A 638 -1.49 -21.94 15.85
N MET A 639 -0.45 -22.71 15.55
CA MET A 639 0.20 -22.73 14.24
C MET A 639 -0.77 -23.18 13.15
N VAL A 640 -1.50 -24.30 13.37
CA VAL A 640 -2.49 -24.78 12.39
C VAL A 640 -3.59 -23.76 12.13
N ASN A 641 -4.08 -23.09 13.16
CA ASN A 641 -5.07 -22.02 12.99
C ASN A 641 -4.59 -20.85 12.13
N ARG A 642 -3.30 -20.58 12.12
CA ARG A 642 -2.69 -19.56 11.24
C ARG A 642 -2.59 -20.03 9.79
N ILE A 643 -2.23 -21.29 9.56
CA ILE A 643 -1.90 -21.82 8.21
C ILE A 643 -3.01 -22.67 7.58
N LYS A 644 -4.14 -22.89 8.25
CA LYS A 644 -5.26 -23.71 7.73
C LYS A 644 -5.87 -23.20 6.42
N HIS A 645 -5.69 -21.93 6.11
CA HIS A 645 -6.18 -21.32 4.87
C HIS A 645 -5.27 -21.58 3.67
N GLY A 646 -4.05 -21.98 3.91
CA GLY A 646 -3.05 -22.36 2.92
C GLY A 646 -1.66 -22.30 3.55
N ILE A 647 -0.83 -23.29 3.28
CA ILE A 647 0.54 -23.31 3.79
C ILE A 647 1.42 -22.39 2.94
N PRO A 648 2.08 -21.39 3.50
CA PRO A 648 2.97 -20.52 2.74
C PRO A 648 4.26 -21.29 2.35
N PHE A 649 4.67 -21.14 1.08
CA PHE A 649 5.93 -21.65 0.57
C PHE A 649 6.90 -20.52 0.27
N ALA A 650 8.17 -20.74 0.51
CA ALA A 650 9.25 -19.83 0.13
C ALA A 650 10.07 -20.47 -1.02
N THR A 651 10.04 -19.84 -2.18
CA THR A 651 10.85 -20.20 -3.33
C THR A 651 11.79 -19.05 -3.67
N PRO A 652 13.02 -19.01 -3.11
CA PRO A 652 13.95 -17.93 -3.37
C PRO A 652 14.23 -17.73 -4.85
N VAL A 653 14.51 -16.51 -5.26
CA VAL A 653 14.85 -16.19 -6.65
C VAL A 653 16.17 -16.88 -7.04
N PHE A 654 16.19 -17.51 -8.20
CA PHE A 654 17.29 -18.32 -8.75
C PHE A 654 17.65 -19.57 -7.95
N ASP A 655 16.93 -19.89 -6.91
CA ASP A 655 17.05 -21.11 -6.10
C ASP A 655 15.65 -21.62 -5.73
N GLY A 656 14.75 -21.60 -6.69
CA GLY A 656 13.36 -21.98 -6.52
C GLY A 656 13.12 -23.49 -6.55
N ALA A 657 11.89 -23.88 -6.24
CA ALA A 657 11.45 -25.27 -6.27
C ALA A 657 11.56 -25.85 -7.70
N SER A 658 12.04 -27.08 -7.79
CA SER A 658 12.07 -27.83 -9.05
C SER A 658 10.69 -28.39 -9.39
N GLU A 659 10.47 -28.73 -10.66
CA GLU A 659 9.22 -29.36 -11.11
C GLU A 659 8.90 -30.65 -10.32
N GLU A 660 9.90 -31.45 -10.00
CA GLU A 660 9.73 -32.67 -9.21
C GLU A 660 9.26 -32.39 -7.80
N GLN A 661 9.80 -31.35 -7.16
CA GLN A 661 9.38 -30.91 -5.81
C GLN A 661 7.93 -30.43 -5.81
N ILE A 662 7.52 -29.69 -6.84
CA ILE A 662 6.12 -29.25 -7.00
C ILE A 662 5.20 -30.44 -7.16
N LYS A 663 5.56 -31.44 -7.97
CA LYS A 663 4.78 -32.67 -8.14
C LYS A 663 4.66 -33.46 -6.83
N GLN A 664 5.74 -33.58 -6.07
CA GLN A 664 5.70 -34.23 -4.75
C GLN A 664 4.78 -33.50 -3.77
N MET A 665 4.78 -32.17 -3.77
CA MET A 665 3.88 -31.39 -2.94
C MET A 665 2.40 -31.56 -3.38
N LEU A 666 2.13 -31.62 -4.67
CA LEU A 666 0.80 -31.91 -5.19
C LEU A 666 0.29 -33.32 -4.80
N GLU A 667 1.16 -34.32 -4.85
CA GLU A 667 0.83 -35.69 -4.41
C GLU A 667 0.52 -35.73 -2.91
N MET A 668 1.23 -34.97 -2.11
CA MET A 668 0.99 -34.86 -0.67
C MET A 668 -0.32 -34.12 -0.37
N ALA A 669 -0.61 -33.07 -1.13
CA ALA A 669 -1.81 -32.25 -0.95
C ALA A 669 -3.08 -32.98 -1.36
N PHE A 670 -3.03 -33.74 -2.45
CA PHE A 670 -4.17 -34.42 -3.06
C PHE A 670 -3.92 -35.93 -3.18
N PRO A 671 -4.28 -36.73 -2.18
CA PRO A 671 -4.22 -38.19 -2.29
C PRO A 671 -5.23 -38.71 -3.31
N ASP A 672 -5.12 -39.96 -3.73
CA ASP A 672 -5.96 -40.56 -4.77
C ASP A 672 -7.47 -40.46 -4.52
N SER A 673 -7.90 -40.40 -3.27
CA SER A 673 -9.29 -40.18 -2.88
C SER A 673 -9.78 -38.77 -3.30
N GLU A 674 -8.95 -37.76 -3.07
CA GLU A 674 -9.24 -36.38 -3.44
C GLU A 674 -9.15 -36.16 -4.95
N VAL A 675 -8.23 -36.85 -5.64
CA VAL A 675 -8.14 -36.82 -7.10
C VAL A 675 -9.44 -37.32 -7.73
N LYS A 676 -10.03 -38.37 -7.19
CA LYS A 676 -11.34 -38.87 -7.66
C LYS A 676 -12.49 -37.93 -7.30
N ARG A 677 -12.48 -37.39 -6.10
CA ARG A 677 -13.54 -36.47 -5.62
C ARG A 677 -13.59 -35.18 -6.44
N LEU A 678 -12.44 -34.60 -6.72
CA LEU A 678 -12.29 -33.35 -7.45
C LEU A 678 -12.14 -33.53 -8.96
N GLN A 679 -12.11 -34.77 -9.45
CA GLN A 679 -11.89 -35.10 -10.86
C GLN A 679 -10.62 -34.48 -11.43
N LEU A 680 -9.54 -34.56 -10.66
CA LEU A 680 -8.22 -34.08 -11.09
C LEU A 680 -7.58 -35.06 -12.09
N THR A 681 -6.70 -34.53 -12.94
CA THR A 681 -5.84 -35.35 -13.77
C THR A 681 -4.85 -36.17 -12.91
N PRO A 682 -4.24 -37.25 -13.44
CA PRO A 682 -3.24 -38.01 -12.67
C PRO A 682 -2.07 -37.14 -12.13
N ASN A 683 -1.70 -36.11 -12.85
CA ASN A 683 -0.67 -35.14 -12.41
C ASN A 683 -1.17 -34.15 -11.35
N ARG A 684 -2.46 -34.10 -11.07
CA ARG A 684 -3.12 -33.18 -10.13
C ARG A 684 -3.05 -31.69 -10.49
N GLU A 685 -2.59 -31.37 -11.71
CA GLU A 685 -2.40 -30.00 -12.18
C GLU A 685 -3.64 -29.40 -12.82
N GLN A 686 -4.50 -30.24 -13.34
CA GLN A 686 -5.72 -29.87 -14.06
C GLN A 686 -6.95 -30.53 -13.43
N ALA A 687 -8.09 -29.87 -13.53
CA ALA A 687 -9.37 -30.38 -13.05
C ALA A 687 -10.42 -30.32 -14.15
N THR A 688 -11.40 -31.20 -14.07
CA THR A 688 -12.61 -31.12 -14.91
C THR A 688 -13.51 -30.03 -14.32
N LEU A 689 -13.78 -28.99 -15.12
CA LEU A 689 -14.70 -27.92 -14.75
C LEU A 689 -16.04 -28.09 -15.47
N TYR A 690 -17.07 -27.54 -14.87
CA TYR A 690 -18.44 -27.54 -15.37
C TYR A 690 -18.86 -26.11 -15.69
N ASP A 691 -19.60 -25.94 -16.77
CA ASP A 691 -20.16 -24.65 -17.14
C ASP A 691 -21.30 -24.26 -16.17
N GLY A 692 -21.17 -23.13 -15.51
CA GLY A 692 -22.19 -22.65 -14.56
C GLY A 692 -23.56 -22.34 -15.21
N ARG A 693 -23.62 -22.10 -16.53
CA ARG A 693 -24.84 -21.76 -17.24
C ARG A 693 -25.63 -23.00 -17.72
N THR A 694 -24.92 -24.04 -18.12
CA THR A 694 -25.54 -25.26 -18.69
C THR A 694 -25.45 -26.45 -17.77
N GLY A 695 -24.46 -26.47 -16.87
CA GLY A 695 -24.16 -27.62 -16.01
C GLY A 695 -23.38 -28.74 -16.68
N ASP A 696 -22.97 -28.56 -17.94
CA ASP A 696 -22.21 -29.55 -18.71
C ASP A 696 -20.71 -29.42 -18.39
N ALA A 697 -20.02 -30.56 -18.41
CA ALA A 697 -18.57 -30.56 -18.26
C ALA A 697 -17.89 -30.00 -19.53
N PHE A 698 -16.81 -29.26 -19.35
CA PHE A 698 -15.96 -28.83 -20.46
C PHE A 698 -15.22 -30.05 -21.07
N THR A 699 -14.99 -30.00 -22.35
CA THR A 699 -14.39 -31.11 -23.12
C THR A 699 -12.96 -31.45 -22.70
N CYS A 700 -12.20 -30.47 -22.25
CA CYS A 700 -10.80 -30.64 -21.82
C CYS A 700 -10.64 -30.28 -20.35
N PRO A 701 -9.75 -30.98 -19.63
CA PRO A 701 -9.38 -30.55 -18.27
C PRO A 701 -8.71 -29.18 -18.32
N VAL A 702 -8.96 -28.39 -17.30
CA VAL A 702 -8.50 -26.98 -17.19
C VAL A 702 -7.47 -26.86 -16.08
N THR A 703 -6.39 -26.13 -16.33
CA THR A 703 -5.41 -25.77 -15.29
C THR A 703 -6.05 -24.87 -14.27
N VAL A 704 -6.06 -25.32 -13.02
CA VAL A 704 -6.59 -24.60 -11.88
C VAL A 704 -5.55 -24.46 -10.79
N GLY A 705 -5.66 -23.43 -9.98
CA GLY A 705 -4.78 -23.21 -8.85
C GLY A 705 -4.94 -21.81 -8.29
N TYR A 706 -4.10 -21.49 -7.30
CA TYR A 706 -4.10 -20.21 -6.63
C TYR A 706 -2.91 -19.37 -7.09
N MET A 707 -3.18 -18.13 -7.47
CA MET A 707 -2.19 -17.13 -7.82
C MET A 707 -2.40 -15.91 -6.94
N HIS A 708 -1.31 -15.29 -6.50
CA HIS A 708 -1.35 -14.01 -5.82
C HIS A 708 -1.58 -12.90 -6.83
N TYR A 709 -2.75 -12.28 -6.79
CA TYR A 709 -3.20 -11.30 -7.77
C TYR A 709 -3.35 -9.94 -7.12
N LEU A 710 -2.84 -8.88 -7.77
CA LEU A 710 -2.75 -7.52 -7.25
C LEU A 710 -3.75 -6.62 -7.94
N LYS A 711 -4.35 -5.70 -7.21
CA LYS A 711 -5.08 -4.55 -7.75
C LYS A 711 -4.10 -3.38 -7.87
N LEU A 712 -4.00 -2.80 -9.06
CA LEU A 712 -3.08 -1.69 -9.33
C LEU A 712 -3.76 -0.33 -9.15
N HIS A 713 -2.96 0.70 -8.88
CA HIS A 713 -3.42 2.08 -8.66
C HIS A 713 -3.86 2.80 -9.95
N HIS A 714 -4.29 2.06 -10.94
CA HIS A 714 -4.88 2.55 -12.18
C HIS A 714 -6.40 2.26 -12.19
N LEU A 715 -7.11 2.91 -11.27
CA LEU A 715 -8.53 2.71 -11.08
C LEU A 715 -9.33 3.47 -12.14
N VAL A 716 -10.40 2.85 -12.63
CA VAL A 716 -11.23 3.43 -13.68
C VAL A 716 -11.90 4.74 -13.27
N ASP A 717 -12.25 4.90 -11.99
CA ASP A 717 -12.88 6.12 -11.49
C ASP A 717 -11.98 7.35 -11.64
N ASP A 718 -10.66 7.18 -11.52
CA ASP A 718 -9.70 8.26 -11.69
C ASP A 718 -9.43 8.60 -13.15
N LYS A 719 -9.80 7.73 -14.09
CA LYS A 719 -9.50 7.83 -15.52
C LYS A 719 -10.72 8.11 -16.39
N MET A 720 -11.91 7.71 -15.95
CA MET A 720 -13.14 7.94 -16.68
C MET A 720 -13.42 9.45 -16.80
N HIS A 721 -13.56 9.92 -18.01
CA HIS A 721 -13.77 11.33 -18.28
C HIS A 721 -14.68 11.52 -19.49
N ALA A 722 -15.59 12.46 -19.40
CA ALA A 722 -16.45 12.88 -20.51
C ALA A 722 -16.60 14.39 -20.49
N ARG A 723 -16.78 14.97 -21.66
CA ARG A 723 -17.02 16.40 -21.83
C ARG A 723 -18.09 16.66 -22.88
N SER A 724 -18.97 17.59 -22.63
CA SER A 724 -19.80 18.19 -23.65
C SER A 724 -19.27 19.58 -24.03
N THR A 725 -19.35 20.52 -23.12
CA THR A 725 -18.78 21.86 -23.21
C THR A 725 -17.97 22.14 -21.97
N GLY A 726 -16.94 22.97 -22.07
CA GLY A 726 -16.05 23.27 -20.93
C GLY A 726 -15.13 24.44 -21.23
N PRO A 727 -14.08 24.62 -20.45
CA PRO A 727 -13.14 25.73 -20.62
C PRO A 727 -12.28 25.59 -21.89
N TYR A 728 -11.90 26.74 -22.43
CA TYR A 728 -11.09 26.89 -23.64
C TYR A 728 -9.83 27.70 -23.37
N SER A 729 -8.79 27.49 -24.18
CA SER A 729 -7.57 28.28 -24.14
C SER A 729 -7.84 29.75 -24.49
N LEU A 730 -7.14 30.66 -23.84
CA LEU A 730 -7.31 32.08 -24.09
C LEU A 730 -6.86 32.54 -25.49
N VAL A 731 -5.75 32.01 -25.99
CA VAL A 731 -5.13 32.43 -27.25
C VAL A 731 -5.76 31.68 -28.43
N THR A 732 -5.72 30.37 -28.40
CA THR A 732 -6.16 29.54 -29.53
C THR A 732 -7.65 29.20 -29.50
N GLN A 733 -8.35 29.46 -28.42
CA GLN A 733 -9.76 29.12 -28.22
C GLN A 733 -10.06 27.63 -28.41
N GLN A 734 -9.06 26.79 -28.25
CA GLN A 734 -9.20 25.34 -28.31
C GLN A 734 -9.59 24.78 -26.92
N PRO A 735 -10.31 23.65 -26.85
CA PRO A 735 -10.58 23.00 -25.59
C PRO A 735 -9.28 22.69 -24.83
N LEU A 736 -9.27 22.91 -23.51
CA LEU A 736 -8.15 22.49 -22.66
C LEU A 736 -8.01 20.98 -22.67
N GLY A 737 -6.84 20.47 -22.34
CA GLY A 737 -6.58 19.03 -22.18
C GLY A 737 -6.61 18.59 -20.73
N GLY A 738 -6.88 17.31 -20.50
CA GLY A 738 -6.81 16.67 -19.20
C GLY A 738 -8.12 16.65 -18.41
N LYS A 739 -8.31 15.60 -17.59
CA LYS A 739 -9.52 15.41 -16.78
C LYS A 739 -9.69 16.50 -15.72
N ALA A 740 -8.60 16.92 -15.09
CA ALA A 740 -8.62 17.93 -14.02
C ALA A 740 -9.15 19.30 -14.47
N GLN A 741 -8.95 19.65 -15.73
CA GLN A 741 -9.38 20.90 -16.33
C GLN A 741 -10.72 20.78 -17.08
N PHE A 742 -11.41 19.67 -16.94
CA PHE A 742 -12.59 19.32 -17.72
C PHE A 742 -12.32 19.47 -19.23
N GLY A 743 -11.18 18.93 -19.66
CA GLY A 743 -10.66 19.06 -21.02
C GLY A 743 -11.25 18.06 -21.99
N GLY A 744 -11.01 18.32 -23.28
CA GLY A 744 -11.37 17.41 -24.38
C GLY A 744 -10.22 16.49 -24.76
N GLN A 745 -10.56 15.49 -25.58
CA GLN A 745 -9.58 14.57 -26.16
C GLN A 745 -8.80 15.27 -27.28
N ARG A 746 -7.53 14.92 -27.41
CA ARG A 746 -6.69 15.40 -28.50
C ARG A 746 -6.96 14.60 -29.77
N PHE A 747 -7.45 15.27 -30.81
CA PHE A 747 -7.53 14.76 -32.15
C PHE A 747 -6.23 15.13 -32.89
N GLY A 748 -5.25 14.25 -32.87
CA GLY A 748 -3.92 14.51 -33.37
C GLY A 748 -3.84 14.47 -34.89
N GLU A 749 -2.65 14.74 -35.42
CA GLU A 749 -2.38 14.76 -36.85
C GLU A 749 -2.64 13.39 -37.50
N MET A 750 -2.28 12.29 -36.84
CA MET A 750 -2.53 10.93 -37.34
C MET A 750 -4.02 10.60 -37.44
N GLU A 751 -4.84 11.05 -36.48
CA GLU A 751 -6.29 10.85 -36.48
C GLU A 751 -6.95 11.65 -37.66
N VAL A 752 -6.42 12.83 -37.93
CA VAL A 752 -6.82 13.60 -39.11
C VAL A 752 -6.52 12.84 -40.40
N TRP A 753 -5.34 12.25 -40.54
CA TRP A 753 -5.01 11.39 -41.68
C TRP A 753 -5.96 10.20 -41.84
N ALA A 754 -6.38 9.60 -40.74
CA ALA A 754 -7.33 8.52 -40.76
C ALA A 754 -8.69 8.94 -41.37
N LEU A 755 -9.20 10.10 -40.96
CA LEU A 755 -10.44 10.66 -41.56
C LEU A 755 -10.28 11.05 -43.03
N GLU A 756 -9.13 11.58 -43.42
CA GLU A 756 -8.80 11.85 -44.83
C GLU A 756 -8.80 10.55 -45.62
N ALA A 757 -8.25 9.48 -45.11
CA ALA A 757 -8.23 8.18 -45.79
C ALA A 757 -9.63 7.58 -45.99
N TYR A 758 -10.58 7.82 -45.08
CA TYR A 758 -11.97 7.45 -45.25
C TYR A 758 -12.75 8.38 -46.18
N GLY A 759 -12.20 9.54 -46.54
CA GLY A 759 -12.91 10.55 -47.30
C GLY A 759 -14.06 11.23 -46.55
N ALA A 760 -14.03 11.20 -45.22
CA ALA A 760 -15.06 11.77 -44.33
C ALA A 760 -14.87 13.29 -44.17
N ALA A 761 -15.10 14.06 -45.22
CA ALA A 761 -14.83 15.50 -45.24
C ALA A 761 -15.69 16.31 -44.28
N TYR A 762 -16.96 16.02 -44.16
CA TYR A 762 -17.87 16.71 -43.23
C TYR A 762 -17.53 16.40 -41.74
N THR A 763 -17.19 15.19 -41.42
CA THR A 763 -16.74 14.82 -40.08
C THR A 763 -15.46 15.53 -39.72
N LEU A 764 -14.50 15.59 -40.62
CA LEU A 764 -13.25 16.31 -40.41
C LEU A 764 -13.48 17.82 -40.22
N GLN A 765 -14.34 18.44 -41.03
CA GLN A 765 -14.72 19.85 -40.90
C GLN A 765 -15.35 20.13 -39.54
N GLU A 766 -16.27 19.26 -39.09
CA GLU A 766 -16.89 19.38 -37.77
C GLU A 766 -15.85 19.30 -36.66
N MET A 767 -14.93 18.34 -36.72
CA MET A 767 -13.86 18.19 -35.71
C MET A 767 -12.95 19.39 -35.63
N LEU A 768 -12.62 19.99 -36.78
CA LEU A 768 -11.71 21.15 -36.86
C LEU A 768 -12.34 22.48 -36.48
N THR A 769 -13.64 22.63 -36.57
CA THR A 769 -14.37 23.91 -36.41
C THR A 769 -15.29 23.94 -35.23
N VAL A 770 -16.49 23.41 -35.35
CA VAL A 770 -17.57 23.55 -34.35
C VAL A 770 -17.30 22.78 -33.07
N LYS A 771 -16.51 21.73 -33.10
CA LYS A 771 -16.09 20.97 -31.91
C LYS A 771 -14.82 21.53 -31.27
N SER A 772 -14.09 22.43 -31.91
CA SER A 772 -12.79 22.92 -31.43
C SER A 772 -12.79 24.45 -31.27
N ASP A 773 -12.25 25.17 -32.25
CA ASP A 773 -11.85 26.56 -32.08
C ASP A 773 -12.67 27.59 -32.83
N ASP A 774 -13.73 27.20 -33.51
CA ASP A 774 -14.68 28.17 -34.13
C ASP A 774 -15.64 28.68 -33.04
N VAL A 775 -15.37 29.85 -32.51
CA VAL A 775 -16.13 30.42 -31.37
C VAL A 775 -17.60 30.63 -31.69
N ASN A 776 -17.89 31.22 -32.89
CA ASN A 776 -19.27 31.48 -33.30
C ASN A 776 -19.98 30.19 -33.72
N GLY A 777 -19.27 29.31 -34.44
CA GLY A 777 -19.81 28.05 -34.91
C GLY A 777 -20.19 27.10 -33.79
N ARG A 778 -19.36 26.98 -32.75
CA ARG A 778 -19.67 26.12 -31.61
C ARG A 778 -20.88 26.59 -30.77
N THR A 779 -21.03 27.92 -30.62
CA THR A 779 -22.19 28.52 -29.93
C THR A 779 -23.47 28.28 -30.71
N LYS A 780 -23.44 28.49 -32.02
CA LYS A 780 -24.56 28.26 -32.94
C LYS A 780 -24.94 26.79 -33.00
N MET A 781 -23.95 25.91 -33.04
CA MET A 781 -24.18 24.44 -33.02
C MET A 781 -24.86 24.00 -31.73
N TYR A 782 -24.44 24.50 -30.59
CA TYR A 782 -25.07 24.21 -29.29
C TYR A 782 -26.52 24.70 -29.27
N GLU A 783 -26.80 25.91 -29.75
CA GLU A 783 -28.15 26.45 -29.89
C GLU A 783 -29.02 25.62 -30.81
N ASN A 784 -28.48 25.17 -31.96
CA ASN A 784 -29.16 24.32 -32.90
C ASN A 784 -29.51 22.94 -32.31
N ILE A 785 -28.61 22.33 -31.57
CA ILE A 785 -28.88 21.05 -30.87
C ILE A 785 -30.03 21.21 -29.87
N VAL A 786 -30.05 22.30 -29.09
CA VAL A 786 -31.13 22.57 -28.12
C VAL A 786 -32.48 22.77 -28.82
N LYS A 787 -32.48 23.40 -30.02
CA LYS A 787 -33.70 23.60 -30.83
C LYS A 787 -34.08 22.35 -31.65
N GLY A 788 -33.24 21.32 -31.67
CA GLY A 788 -33.48 20.09 -32.47
C GLY A 788 -33.12 20.21 -33.95
N ASP A 789 -32.45 21.28 -34.35
CA ASP A 789 -31.87 21.44 -35.69
C ASP A 789 -30.45 20.84 -35.71
N LEU A 790 -30.17 19.98 -36.65
CA LEU A 790 -28.89 19.30 -36.81
C LEU A 790 -27.98 19.94 -37.87
N SER A 791 -28.33 21.13 -38.35
CA SER A 791 -27.52 21.85 -39.36
C SER A 791 -26.22 22.35 -38.74
N ILE A 792 -25.12 22.21 -39.51
CA ILE A 792 -23.79 22.67 -39.15
C ILE A 792 -23.45 23.90 -39.98
N ASP A 793 -23.14 24.98 -39.34
CA ASP A 793 -22.71 26.21 -39.99
C ASP A 793 -21.26 26.50 -39.52
N ALA A 794 -20.29 26.00 -40.28
CA ALA A 794 -18.89 26.10 -39.91
C ALA A 794 -18.29 27.43 -40.35
N GLY A 795 -17.55 28.06 -39.47
CA GLY A 795 -16.78 29.28 -39.73
C GLY A 795 -15.28 29.02 -39.89
N ILE A 796 -14.49 30.08 -39.66
CA ILE A 796 -13.03 30.01 -39.70
C ILE A 796 -12.52 29.67 -38.29
N PRO A 797 -11.58 28.69 -38.15
CA PRO A 797 -10.92 28.38 -36.90
C PRO A 797 -10.15 29.58 -36.35
N GLU A 798 -10.25 29.85 -35.03
CA GLU A 798 -9.54 31.00 -34.42
C GLU A 798 -8.01 30.80 -34.47
N SER A 799 -7.53 29.59 -34.49
CA SER A 799 -6.10 29.29 -34.68
C SER A 799 -5.56 29.78 -36.01
N PHE A 800 -6.40 29.81 -37.05
CA PHE A 800 -6.06 30.41 -38.35
C PHE A 800 -5.93 31.94 -38.25
N ASN A 801 -6.80 32.58 -37.51
CA ASN A 801 -6.71 34.03 -37.25
C ASN A 801 -5.43 34.39 -36.46
N VAL A 802 -5.04 33.55 -35.49
CA VAL A 802 -3.78 33.69 -34.75
C VAL A 802 -2.58 33.59 -35.73
N LEU A 803 -2.59 32.58 -36.62
CA LEU A 803 -1.55 32.40 -37.63
C LEU A 803 -1.43 33.61 -38.54
N VAL A 804 -2.54 34.13 -39.01
CA VAL A 804 -2.56 35.35 -39.89
C VAL A 804 -1.99 36.56 -39.16
N ARG A 805 -2.33 36.72 -37.87
CA ARG A 805 -1.78 37.84 -37.06
C ARG A 805 -0.28 37.66 -36.80
N GLU A 806 0.19 36.47 -36.56
CA GLU A 806 1.64 36.21 -36.42
C GLU A 806 2.42 36.46 -37.71
N ILE A 807 1.88 36.06 -38.86
CA ILE A 807 2.50 36.34 -40.18
C ILE A 807 2.53 37.83 -40.46
N ARG A 808 1.43 38.55 -40.17
CA ARG A 808 1.39 40.02 -40.29
C ARG A 808 2.41 40.71 -39.38
N SER A 809 2.68 40.17 -38.20
CA SER A 809 3.71 40.69 -37.29
C SER A 809 5.12 40.58 -37.86
N LEU A 810 5.36 39.67 -38.80
CA LEU A 810 6.61 39.55 -39.57
C LEU A 810 6.72 40.53 -40.73
N GLY A 811 5.70 41.39 -40.91
CA GLY A 811 5.68 42.37 -41.99
C GLY A 811 5.15 41.84 -43.34
N ILE A 812 4.56 40.65 -43.32
CA ILE A 812 3.94 40.05 -44.51
C ILE A 812 2.43 40.30 -44.43
N ASP A 813 1.87 40.94 -45.43
CA ASP A 813 0.43 41.14 -45.54
C ASP A 813 -0.26 39.94 -46.20
N ILE A 814 -1.22 39.39 -45.47
CA ILE A 814 -2.04 38.26 -45.93
C ILE A 814 -3.50 38.69 -45.86
N ASP A 815 -4.13 38.68 -47.04
CA ASP A 815 -5.56 38.87 -47.18
C ASP A 815 -6.17 37.62 -47.84
N TYR A 816 -7.39 37.30 -47.47
CA TYR A 816 -8.17 36.28 -48.11
C TYR A 816 -9.47 36.86 -48.64
N GLU A 817 -9.76 36.58 -49.87
CA GLU A 817 -11.01 37.00 -50.53
C GLU A 817 -12.13 36.06 -50.06
N LYS A 818 -13.21 36.67 -49.56
CA LYS A 818 -14.45 35.94 -49.35
C LYS A 818 -15.17 35.85 -50.72
N ASN A 819 -15.23 34.66 -51.27
CA ASN A 819 -16.10 34.37 -52.43
C ASN A 819 -17.56 34.38 -52.02
#